data_be02bd72b69277d357d0e0207bf8fcdf
#
_entry.id   be02bd72b69277d357d0e0207bf8fcdf
#
_cell.length_a   1.000
_cell.length_b   1.000
_cell.length_c   1.000
_cell.angle_alpha   90.00
_cell.angle_beta   90.00
_cell.angle_gamma   90.00
#
_symmetry.space_group_name_H-M   'P 1'
#
loop_
_entity.id
_entity.type
_entity.pdbx_description
1 polymer ?
#
loop_
_entity_poly.entity_id
_entity_poly.type
_entity_poly.pdbx_seq_one_letter_code
_entity_poly.pdbx_strand_id
1 'polypeptide(L)'
;MSRVIDQRLISSAMLAALAEHDGADTLKIFEMPIKICISYTSKVGDVINDRDVIAELDNRFTIHNMPLAVFHKICGRMSKGKNKVLESLSYNNYRLITDLSTVEEEFRRQENLTHEEIVQIIEKLKIWLEEKVPGFNKDEKYVSEIFNKFIKSRGVDILFETDNLREDVANTVGVENYQIGCFILHTKENDTALFGRMAEIIKGIMIASIIYLGTNEATKFIKKRRMKEVDVYLDTTLLLYALNYKTREQKNVADSLLDLLRANGARLYVFREHYNEMTDILKNFRDRDAYSLNCSQTLERLEEDKLSSVEIDMEINALSNNLKKIGVDIVDTEEYKSKSNYENEDEFIDYKGLQECLVKDIPSYSRSQRMLANDVDAIASICLKRKGMRVETIESCRAIFVTTNYKLAKSCNKFLKYNQYQLHIPPTMGITDITTLLWVKYGFSNPDLPMRQLVAIANAAVTSSKAVMQTFFEITGRLVHRGDISEDEAADMRYSAYARAEIMHISGGNPSKLDDTTVLSVHNRVKESYSKEENIRAKKAEQQLEEANLRTDKALKMVDTYEAGIMNSITDLRKDAKQKAENAAGKCAKYLSSTIRGIVVLLMVISTALVVYYGINNSKGFVALAVAVISGVSTFTLWIPAFKAYSKIKQYIFGWIEPQIYEKNLSKRQGEIDRLQDMLDSNKNIVL
;
A
#
# COMPACT_ATOMS: atom_id res chain seq x y z
N MET A 1 31.74 -8.92 -36.30
CA MET A 1 30.71 -7.88 -36.54
C MET A 1 30.27 -7.36 -35.17
N SER A 2 30.50 -6.09 -34.90
CA SER A 2 30.00 -5.48 -33.65
C SER A 2 28.45 -5.56 -33.66
N ARG A 3 27.86 -6.26 -32.67
CA ARG A 3 26.41 -6.32 -32.50
C ARG A 3 25.92 -4.91 -32.13
N VAL A 4 25.06 -4.37 -32.94
CA VAL A 4 24.53 -3.01 -32.74
C VAL A 4 23.39 -3.09 -31.77
N ILE A 5 23.65 -2.81 -30.49
CA ILE A 5 22.66 -2.71 -29.41
C ILE A 5 22.34 -1.23 -29.20
N ASP A 6 21.12 -0.94 -28.74
CA ASP A 6 20.73 0.42 -28.36
C ASP A 6 21.60 0.93 -27.20
N GLN A 7 22.48 1.87 -27.47
CA GLN A 7 23.44 2.45 -26.52
C GLN A 7 22.76 2.99 -25.26
N ARG A 8 21.49 3.40 -25.35
CA ARG A 8 20.74 3.95 -24.24
C ARG A 8 20.49 2.93 -23.13
N LEU A 9 20.37 1.64 -23.44
CA LEU A 9 20.25 0.57 -22.45
C LEU A 9 21.54 0.41 -21.66
N ILE A 10 22.68 0.42 -22.38
CA ILE A 10 24.01 0.32 -21.78
C ILE A 10 24.27 1.53 -20.88
N SER A 11 23.99 2.73 -21.39
CA SER A 11 24.14 3.99 -20.64
C SER A 11 23.35 4.00 -19.34
N SER A 12 22.11 3.51 -19.38
CA SER A 12 21.26 3.43 -18.18
C SER A 12 21.81 2.43 -17.16
N ALA A 13 22.20 1.23 -17.60
CA ALA A 13 22.81 0.23 -16.71
C ALA A 13 24.14 0.70 -16.12
N MET A 14 24.96 1.39 -16.91
CA MET A 14 26.20 2.00 -16.44
C MET A 14 25.98 3.08 -15.38
N LEU A 15 24.97 3.93 -15.56
CA LEU A 15 24.63 4.94 -14.56
C LEU A 15 24.17 4.28 -13.24
N ALA A 16 23.43 3.17 -13.33
CA ALA A 16 23.05 2.40 -12.15
C ALA A 16 24.25 1.79 -11.41
N ALA A 17 25.21 1.25 -12.17
CA ALA A 17 26.43 0.63 -11.63
C ALA A 17 27.35 1.67 -10.96
N LEU A 18 27.43 2.88 -11.50
CA LEU A 18 28.25 3.96 -10.96
C LEU A 18 27.60 4.74 -9.82
N ALA A 19 26.32 4.53 -9.57
CA ALA A 19 25.57 5.21 -8.52
C ALA A 19 25.92 4.64 -7.14
N GLU A 20 27.12 4.96 -6.66
CA GLU A 20 27.48 4.76 -5.26
C GLU A 20 26.71 5.73 -4.37
N HIS A 21 26.05 5.18 -3.37
CA HIS A 21 25.23 5.98 -2.47
C HIS A 21 25.82 6.06 -1.07
N ASP A 22 26.16 7.27 -0.67
CA ASP A 22 26.66 7.63 0.67
C ASP A 22 25.56 8.24 1.58
N GLY A 23 24.30 7.89 1.31
CA GLY A 23 23.11 8.17 2.14
C GLY A 23 22.71 9.64 2.33
N ALA A 24 23.53 10.61 1.95
CA ALA A 24 23.30 12.02 2.31
C ALA A 24 23.33 13.00 1.13
N ASP A 25 23.79 12.58 -0.03
CA ASP A 25 24.13 13.52 -1.09
C ASP A 25 23.81 13.01 -2.50
N THR A 26 22.68 13.45 -3.01
CA THR A 26 22.17 13.06 -4.34
C THR A 26 23.11 13.50 -5.49
N LEU A 27 23.86 14.60 -5.33
CA LEU A 27 24.79 15.05 -6.37
C LEU A 27 26.05 14.19 -6.49
N LYS A 28 26.42 13.48 -5.42
CA LYS A 28 27.57 12.59 -5.42
C LYS A 28 27.44 11.48 -6.47
N ILE A 29 26.19 11.04 -6.73
CA ILE A 29 25.86 10.06 -7.76
C ILE A 29 26.38 10.50 -9.16
N PHE A 30 26.35 11.78 -9.44
CA PHE A 30 26.75 12.34 -10.74
C PHE A 30 28.22 12.75 -10.81
N GLU A 31 28.96 12.72 -9.70
CA GLU A 31 30.38 13.08 -9.71
C GLU A 31 31.20 12.11 -10.59
N MET A 32 30.96 10.80 -10.47
CA MET A 32 31.68 9.81 -11.29
C MET A 32 31.34 9.90 -12.78
N PRO A 33 30.05 9.94 -13.19
CA PRO A 33 29.68 10.22 -14.58
C PRO A 33 30.33 11.48 -15.15
N ILE A 34 30.37 12.58 -14.40
CA ILE A 34 31.03 13.84 -14.85
C ILE A 34 32.54 13.66 -14.95
N LYS A 35 33.21 13.01 -13.99
CA LYS A 35 34.65 12.71 -14.08
C LYS A 35 35.01 11.92 -15.36
N ILE A 36 34.19 10.89 -15.64
CA ILE A 36 34.36 10.08 -16.86
C ILE A 36 34.21 10.95 -18.12
N CYS A 37 33.18 11.80 -18.20
CA CYS A 37 33.00 12.67 -19.34
C CYS A 37 34.13 13.71 -19.47
N ILE A 38 34.65 14.23 -18.36
CA ILE A 38 35.80 15.11 -18.35
C ILE A 38 37.09 14.38 -18.89
N SER A 39 37.29 13.10 -18.53
CA SER A 39 38.47 12.35 -19.05
C SER A 39 38.45 12.17 -20.55
N TYR A 40 37.30 12.14 -21.19
CA TYR A 40 37.13 12.05 -22.64
C TYR A 40 37.25 13.41 -23.36
N THR A 41 37.00 14.52 -22.67
CA THR A 41 36.93 15.85 -23.29
C THR A 41 38.09 16.75 -22.95
N SER A 42 38.89 16.44 -21.91
CA SER A 42 39.92 17.36 -21.39
C SER A 42 41.16 16.59 -20.92
N LYS A 43 42.31 17.19 -21.08
CA LYS A 43 43.60 16.71 -20.54
C LYS A 43 44.00 17.52 -19.32
N VAL A 44 44.93 16.99 -18.53
CA VAL A 44 45.50 17.75 -17.38
C VAL A 44 46.06 19.08 -17.86
N GLY A 45 45.63 20.16 -17.22
CA GLY A 45 45.94 21.53 -17.56
C GLY A 45 44.90 22.26 -18.40
N ASP A 46 43.98 21.52 -19.04
CA ASP A 46 42.93 22.12 -19.88
C ASP A 46 41.82 22.75 -19.01
N VAL A 47 41.26 23.83 -19.55
CA VAL A 47 40.02 24.41 -19.03
C VAL A 47 38.86 23.61 -19.58
N ILE A 48 37.96 23.22 -18.68
CA ILE A 48 36.81 22.39 -19.01
C ILE A 48 35.80 23.15 -19.85
N ASN A 49 35.41 22.56 -20.98
CA ASN A 49 34.32 23.05 -21.79
C ASN A 49 33.01 22.38 -21.37
N ASP A 50 32.12 23.15 -20.76
CA ASP A 50 30.85 22.68 -20.24
C ASP A 50 30.00 21.97 -21.31
N ARG A 51 29.96 22.52 -22.53
CA ARG A 51 29.14 21.97 -23.62
C ARG A 51 29.61 20.59 -24.05
N ASP A 52 30.94 20.39 -24.13
CA ASP A 52 31.50 19.12 -24.55
C ASP A 52 31.27 18.05 -23.50
N VAL A 53 31.44 18.38 -22.21
CA VAL A 53 31.17 17.44 -21.09
C VAL A 53 29.69 17.10 -21.01
N ILE A 54 28.78 18.08 -21.17
CA ILE A 54 27.34 17.84 -21.15
C ILE A 54 26.90 17.00 -22.35
N ALA A 55 27.51 17.20 -23.53
CA ALA A 55 27.26 16.36 -24.69
C ALA A 55 27.68 14.90 -24.44
N GLU A 56 28.85 14.69 -23.80
CA GLU A 56 29.29 13.34 -23.41
C GLU A 56 28.42 12.71 -22.34
N LEU A 57 27.86 13.49 -21.40
CA LEU A 57 26.86 12.99 -20.43
C LEU A 57 25.60 12.49 -21.11
N ASP A 58 25.15 13.18 -22.16
CA ASP A 58 24.02 12.75 -22.97
C ASP A 58 24.35 11.43 -23.71
N ASN A 59 25.47 11.39 -24.39
CA ASN A 59 25.90 10.24 -25.20
C ASN A 59 26.14 8.97 -24.36
N ARG A 60 26.79 9.10 -23.19
CA ARG A 60 27.26 7.95 -22.40
C ARG A 60 26.30 7.53 -21.28
N PHE A 61 25.52 8.45 -20.76
CA PHE A 61 24.69 8.22 -19.59
C PHE A 61 23.21 8.55 -19.79
N THR A 62 22.79 8.92 -21.02
CA THR A 62 21.42 9.35 -21.31
C THR A 62 20.93 10.52 -20.44
N ILE A 63 21.84 11.33 -19.95
CA ILE A 63 21.56 12.53 -19.17
C ILE A 63 21.42 13.70 -20.14
N HIS A 64 20.19 13.86 -20.67
CA HIS A 64 19.89 14.88 -21.69
C HIS A 64 19.87 16.29 -21.08
N ASN A 65 20.55 17.25 -21.71
CA ASN A 65 20.50 18.67 -21.34
C ASN A 65 20.68 18.94 -19.82
N MET A 66 21.75 18.41 -19.22
CA MET A 66 22.05 18.66 -17.81
C MET A 66 22.04 20.18 -17.51
N PRO A 67 21.28 20.66 -16.51
CA PRO A 67 21.25 22.08 -16.17
C PRO A 67 22.65 22.58 -15.77
N LEU A 68 23.12 23.67 -16.38
CA LEU A 68 24.44 24.23 -16.12
C LEU A 68 24.69 24.55 -14.63
N ALA A 69 23.67 25.02 -13.92
CA ALA A 69 23.78 25.30 -12.49
C ALA A 69 24.11 24.04 -11.67
N VAL A 70 23.60 22.87 -12.06
CA VAL A 70 23.87 21.59 -11.43
C VAL A 70 25.29 21.14 -11.78
N PHE A 71 25.62 21.17 -13.05
CA PHE A 71 26.95 20.83 -13.53
C PHE A 71 28.03 21.62 -12.80
N HIS A 72 27.95 22.96 -12.79
CA HIS A 72 28.89 23.81 -12.09
C HIS A 72 28.96 23.56 -10.59
N LYS A 73 27.85 23.19 -9.99
CA LYS A 73 27.88 22.89 -8.57
C LYS A 73 28.62 21.59 -8.28
N ILE A 74 28.47 20.57 -9.11
CA ILE A 74 29.24 19.33 -8.99
C ILE A 74 30.71 19.62 -9.25
N CYS A 75 31.04 20.36 -10.31
CA CYS A 75 32.41 20.82 -10.56
C CYS A 75 33.02 21.62 -9.40
N GLY A 76 32.23 22.52 -8.79
CA GLY A 76 32.63 23.25 -7.61
C GLY A 76 32.89 22.40 -6.37
N ARG A 77 32.29 21.20 -6.28
CA ARG A 77 32.62 20.21 -5.26
C ARG A 77 33.91 19.48 -5.58
N MET A 78 34.05 19.04 -6.82
CA MET A 78 35.26 18.35 -7.32
C MET A 78 36.48 19.25 -7.27
N SER A 79 36.35 20.57 -7.12
CA SER A 79 37.42 21.54 -6.90
C SER A 79 37.82 21.77 -5.45
N LYS A 80 37.14 21.10 -4.47
CA LYS A 80 37.34 21.27 -3.04
C LYS A 80 37.83 19.98 -2.38
N GLY A 81 38.49 20.12 -1.23
CA GLY A 81 38.94 19.00 -0.41
C GLY A 81 40.32 18.46 -0.77
N LYS A 82 40.74 17.38 -0.11
CA LYS A 82 42.08 16.78 -0.28
C LYS A 82 42.24 16.05 -1.62
N ASN A 83 41.17 15.48 -2.14
CA ASN A 83 41.15 14.70 -3.41
C ASN A 83 40.51 15.50 -4.54
N LYS A 84 40.79 16.79 -4.61
CA LYS A 84 40.25 17.64 -5.66
C LYS A 84 40.77 17.18 -7.03
N VAL A 85 39.87 17.14 -8.00
CA VAL A 85 40.15 16.78 -9.39
C VAL A 85 40.27 18.01 -10.26
N LEU A 86 39.57 19.09 -9.83
CA LEU A 86 39.47 20.35 -10.53
C LEU A 86 40.09 21.49 -9.71
N GLU A 87 40.55 22.51 -10.40
CA GLU A 87 40.90 23.81 -9.83
C GLU A 87 39.90 24.84 -10.30
N SER A 88 39.35 25.64 -9.40
CA SER A 88 38.47 26.75 -9.75
C SER A 88 39.31 27.96 -10.12
N LEU A 89 39.22 28.43 -11.36
CA LEU A 89 39.91 29.59 -11.87
C LEU A 89 39.12 30.89 -11.61
N SER A 90 37.82 30.83 -11.80
CA SER A 90 36.89 31.93 -11.58
C SER A 90 35.48 31.37 -11.37
N TYR A 91 34.45 32.21 -11.27
CA TYR A 91 33.07 31.78 -11.15
C TYR A 91 32.69 30.87 -12.33
N ASN A 92 32.31 29.63 -12.02
CA ASN A 92 31.90 28.61 -12.98
C ASN A 92 32.95 28.22 -14.03
N ASN A 93 34.22 28.46 -13.76
CA ASN A 93 35.31 28.12 -14.67
C ASN A 93 36.33 27.23 -13.96
N TYR A 94 36.59 26.05 -14.52
CA TYR A 94 37.37 25.01 -13.88
C TYR A 94 38.45 24.48 -14.80
N ARG A 95 39.61 24.09 -14.22
CA ARG A 95 40.72 23.44 -14.88
C ARG A 95 40.90 22.03 -14.33
N LEU A 96 41.17 21.06 -15.20
CA LEU A 96 41.52 19.71 -14.80
C LEU A 96 42.94 19.67 -14.26
N ILE A 97 43.14 19.18 -13.04
CA ILE A 97 44.47 19.12 -12.39
C ILE A 97 44.92 17.71 -12.05
N THR A 98 44.06 16.71 -12.24
CA THR A 98 44.35 15.30 -11.92
C THR A 98 44.25 14.46 -13.18
N ASP A 99 45.16 13.53 -13.37
CA ASP A 99 45.05 12.53 -14.44
C ASP A 99 43.88 11.58 -14.16
N LEU A 100 42.99 11.43 -15.12
CA LEU A 100 41.79 10.59 -15.07
C LEU A 100 41.92 9.35 -15.97
N SER A 101 43.10 9.02 -16.49
CA SER A 101 43.32 7.85 -17.37
C SER A 101 42.88 6.54 -16.72
N THR A 102 43.16 6.35 -15.42
CA THR A 102 42.75 5.15 -14.68
C THR A 102 41.21 5.08 -14.52
N VAL A 103 40.52 6.20 -14.38
CA VAL A 103 39.06 6.27 -14.32
C VAL A 103 38.46 5.91 -15.67
N GLU A 104 39.09 6.37 -16.78
CA GLU A 104 38.65 6.04 -18.13
C GLU A 104 38.85 4.55 -18.45
N GLU A 105 39.98 3.96 -18.08
CA GLU A 105 40.26 2.53 -18.29
C GLU A 105 39.28 1.64 -17.53
N GLU A 106 39.05 1.94 -16.26
CA GLU A 106 38.10 1.20 -15.45
C GLU A 106 36.66 1.33 -15.98
N PHE A 107 36.28 2.54 -16.43
CA PHE A 107 35.00 2.75 -17.08
C PHE A 107 34.85 1.93 -18.36
N ARG A 108 35.84 1.91 -19.23
CA ARG A 108 35.81 1.09 -20.46
C ARG A 108 35.69 -0.40 -20.17
N ARG A 109 36.37 -0.87 -19.14
CA ARG A 109 36.23 -2.26 -18.70
C ARG A 109 34.83 -2.57 -18.24
N GLN A 110 34.24 -1.71 -17.41
CA GLN A 110 32.89 -1.87 -16.92
C GLN A 110 31.84 -1.73 -18.03
N GLU A 111 32.06 -0.81 -18.99
CA GLU A 111 31.21 -0.62 -20.17
C GLU A 111 31.15 -1.91 -21.01
N ASN A 112 32.30 -2.57 -21.24
CA ASN A 112 32.32 -3.83 -21.97
C ASN A 112 31.57 -4.95 -21.27
N LEU A 113 31.73 -5.09 -19.93
CA LEU A 113 30.99 -6.07 -19.16
C LEU A 113 29.48 -5.81 -19.21
N THR A 114 29.08 -4.56 -19.01
CA THR A 114 27.67 -4.16 -19.08
C THR A 114 27.11 -4.37 -20.50
N HIS A 115 27.90 -4.10 -21.54
CA HIS A 115 27.51 -4.37 -22.92
C HIS A 115 27.22 -5.87 -23.13
N GLU A 116 28.08 -6.77 -22.65
CA GLU A 116 27.89 -8.21 -22.76
C GLU A 116 26.63 -8.66 -22.02
N GLU A 117 26.35 -8.09 -20.85
CA GLU A 117 25.12 -8.37 -20.09
C GLU A 117 23.85 -7.93 -20.83
N ILE A 118 23.86 -6.76 -21.43
CA ILE A 118 22.74 -6.26 -22.24
C ILE A 118 22.55 -7.11 -23.48
N VAL A 119 23.64 -7.52 -24.15
CA VAL A 119 23.59 -8.45 -25.28
C VAL A 119 22.85 -9.74 -24.89
N GLN A 120 23.19 -10.33 -23.74
CA GLN A 120 22.50 -11.55 -23.26
C GLN A 120 21.00 -11.33 -23.04
N ILE A 121 20.60 -10.17 -22.50
CA ILE A 121 19.17 -9.84 -22.34
C ILE A 121 18.49 -9.80 -23.72
N ILE A 122 19.08 -9.10 -24.68
CA ILE A 122 18.49 -8.90 -26.01
C ILE A 122 18.47 -10.22 -26.81
N GLU A 123 19.48 -11.05 -26.72
CA GLU A 123 19.50 -12.39 -27.36
C GLU A 123 18.38 -13.29 -26.82
N LYS A 124 18.24 -13.37 -25.49
CA LYS A 124 17.17 -14.19 -24.88
C LYS A 124 15.78 -13.64 -25.21
N LEU A 125 15.61 -12.32 -25.21
CA LEU A 125 14.36 -11.70 -25.63
C LEU A 125 14.05 -11.95 -27.11
N LYS A 126 15.08 -11.89 -28.00
CA LYS A 126 14.92 -12.19 -29.41
C LYS A 126 14.43 -13.63 -29.62
N ILE A 127 15.10 -14.61 -28.99
CA ILE A 127 14.68 -16.03 -29.03
C ILE A 127 13.24 -16.18 -28.56
N TRP A 128 12.86 -15.53 -27.45
CA TRP A 128 11.49 -15.53 -26.94
C TRP A 128 10.49 -14.97 -27.96
N LEU A 129 10.81 -13.85 -28.61
CA LEU A 129 9.94 -13.24 -29.62
C LEU A 129 9.83 -14.12 -30.88
N GLU A 130 10.92 -14.75 -31.33
CA GLU A 130 10.91 -15.69 -32.45
C GLU A 130 10.02 -16.91 -32.16
N GLU A 131 10.00 -17.41 -30.94
CA GLU A 131 9.13 -18.52 -30.52
C GLU A 131 7.67 -18.13 -30.35
N LYS A 132 7.38 -16.94 -29.83
CA LYS A 132 6.04 -16.55 -29.39
C LYS A 132 5.28 -15.67 -30.39
N VAL A 133 6.00 -14.97 -31.28
CA VAL A 133 5.38 -14.08 -32.27
C VAL A 133 5.52 -14.70 -33.67
N PRO A 134 4.41 -15.18 -34.27
CA PRO A 134 4.46 -15.81 -35.59
C PRO A 134 5.05 -14.89 -36.65
N GLY A 135 6.06 -15.37 -37.36
CA GLY A 135 6.73 -14.62 -38.44
C GLY A 135 7.67 -13.50 -37.97
N PHE A 136 8.02 -13.47 -36.70
CA PHE A 136 9.01 -12.53 -36.19
C PHE A 136 10.39 -12.92 -36.74
N ASN A 137 10.96 -12.01 -37.51
CA ASN A 137 12.30 -12.15 -38.09
C ASN A 137 12.99 -10.78 -38.10
N LYS A 138 13.35 -10.31 -36.91
CA LYS A 138 14.02 -9.03 -36.71
C LYS A 138 15.40 -9.21 -36.09
N ASP A 139 16.31 -8.26 -36.38
CA ASP A 139 17.64 -8.28 -35.82
C ASP A 139 17.70 -7.81 -34.35
N GLU A 140 18.85 -7.97 -33.72
CA GLU A 140 19.06 -7.58 -32.31
C GLU A 140 18.96 -6.08 -32.11
N LYS A 141 19.28 -5.29 -33.14
CA LYS A 141 19.12 -3.83 -33.08
C LYS A 141 17.65 -3.46 -32.91
N TYR A 142 16.79 -4.02 -33.73
CA TYR A 142 15.35 -3.80 -33.60
C TYR A 142 14.82 -4.24 -32.23
N VAL A 143 15.22 -5.44 -31.77
CA VAL A 143 14.81 -5.96 -30.45
C VAL A 143 15.28 -5.03 -29.33
N SER A 144 16.51 -4.52 -29.38
CA SER A 144 17.01 -3.58 -28.38
C SER A 144 16.27 -2.24 -28.40
N GLU A 145 15.92 -1.75 -29.58
CA GLU A 145 15.15 -0.50 -29.74
C GLU A 145 13.73 -0.63 -29.19
N ILE A 146 13.02 -1.74 -29.48
CA ILE A 146 11.68 -1.97 -28.94
C ILE A 146 11.72 -2.21 -27.43
N PHE A 147 12.72 -2.91 -26.91
CA PHE A 147 12.87 -3.11 -25.48
C PHE A 147 13.15 -1.79 -24.75
N ASN A 148 14.04 -0.95 -25.27
CA ASN A 148 14.28 0.38 -24.73
C ASN A 148 13.04 1.26 -24.80
N LYS A 149 12.31 1.23 -25.93
CA LYS A 149 11.04 1.93 -26.09
C LYS A 149 10.00 1.40 -25.08
N PHE A 150 9.92 0.09 -24.91
CA PHE A 150 9.03 -0.56 -23.95
C PHE A 150 9.30 -0.08 -22.52
N ILE A 151 10.56 -0.10 -22.08
CA ILE A 151 10.93 0.34 -20.73
C ILE A 151 10.71 1.85 -20.58
N LYS A 152 11.05 2.67 -21.56
CA LYS A 152 10.89 4.14 -21.49
C LYS A 152 9.46 4.63 -21.70
N SER A 153 8.72 4.05 -22.64
CA SER A 153 7.34 4.45 -22.92
C SER A 153 6.35 3.93 -21.89
N ARG A 154 6.73 2.86 -21.20
CA ARG A 154 5.98 2.25 -20.11
C ARG A 154 6.66 2.44 -18.75
N GLY A 155 7.83 3.07 -18.77
CA GLY A 155 8.46 3.55 -17.57
C GLY A 155 7.47 4.47 -16.90
N VAL A 156 6.78 3.92 -15.90
CA VAL A 156 6.04 4.57 -14.88
C VAL A 156 4.79 5.35 -15.28
N ASP A 157 4.78 6.06 -16.40
CA ASP A 157 3.66 6.89 -16.82
C ASP A 157 2.48 6.05 -17.29
N ILE A 158 2.74 4.89 -17.88
CA ILE A 158 1.70 4.01 -18.44
C ILE A 158 1.10 3.06 -17.43
N LEU A 159 1.77 2.75 -16.33
CA LEU A 159 1.19 1.97 -15.25
C LEU A 159 -0.11 2.57 -14.74
N PHE A 160 -0.25 3.86 -14.89
CA PHE A 160 -1.32 4.63 -14.31
C PHE A 160 -2.21 5.34 -15.35
N GLU A 161 -1.80 5.40 -16.62
CA GLU A 161 -2.62 5.93 -17.71
C GLU A 161 -3.42 4.83 -18.40
N THR A 162 -4.45 4.35 -17.75
CA THR A 162 -5.32 3.35 -18.36
C THR A 162 -6.21 3.89 -19.48
N ASP A 163 -6.45 5.19 -19.57
CA ASP A 163 -7.50 5.71 -20.46
C ASP A 163 -7.07 6.61 -21.62
N ASN A 164 -5.90 7.23 -21.60
CA ASN A 164 -5.61 8.32 -22.54
C ASN A 164 -4.41 8.17 -23.49
N LEU A 165 -3.47 7.25 -23.24
CA LEU A 165 -2.34 6.97 -24.16
C LEU A 165 -2.68 5.96 -25.27
N ARG A 166 -3.90 5.46 -25.29
CA ARG A 166 -4.28 4.29 -26.06
C ARG A 166 -4.50 4.54 -27.56
N GLU A 167 -4.73 5.77 -27.98
CA GLU A 167 -5.00 6.03 -29.39
C GLU A 167 -3.76 6.04 -30.28
N ASP A 168 -2.62 6.53 -29.79
CA ASP A 168 -1.39 6.66 -30.60
C ASP A 168 -0.41 5.48 -30.50
N VAL A 169 -0.39 4.76 -29.37
CA VAL A 169 0.55 3.66 -29.14
C VAL A 169 -0.09 2.28 -29.34
N ALA A 170 -1.41 2.17 -29.23
CA ALA A 170 -2.14 0.91 -29.35
C ALA A 170 -2.16 0.32 -30.76
N ASN A 171 -1.98 1.14 -31.80
CA ASN A 171 -2.13 0.70 -33.17
C ASN A 171 -0.91 0.08 -33.82
N THR A 172 0.27 0.15 -33.20
CA THR A 172 1.53 -0.28 -33.86
C THR A 172 2.33 -1.37 -33.18
N VAL A 173 2.13 -1.68 -31.90
CA VAL A 173 3.04 -2.58 -31.17
C VAL A 173 2.31 -3.49 -30.13
N GLY A 174 1.11 -3.98 -30.44
CA GLY A 174 0.31 -4.75 -29.47
C GLY A 174 0.97 -6.07 -29.01
N VAL A 175 1.36 -6.91 -29.98
CA VAL A 175 1.85 -8.27 -29.75
C VAL A 175 3.25 -8.27 -29.11
N GLU A 176 4.18 -7.48 -29.66
CA GLU A 176 5.56 -7.43 -29.19
C GLU A 176 5.63 -6.93 -27.74
N ASN A 177 4.90 -5.87 -27.42
CA ASN A 177 4.86 -5.33 -26.05
C ASN A 177 4.25 -6.33 -25.05
N TYR A 178 3.19 -7.04 -25.44
CA TYR A 178 2.64 -8.11 -24.64
C TYR A 178 3.70 -9.19 -24.36
N GLN A 179 4.41 -9.63 -25.40
CA GLN A 179 5.41 -10.67 -25.28
C GLN A 179 6.65 -10.22 -24.50
N ILE A 180 7.06 -8.94 -24.60
CA ILE A 180 8.11 -8.38 -23.75
C ILE A 180 7.68 -8.41 -22.27
N GLY A 181 6.43 -8.05 -21.97
CA GLY A 181 5.87 -8.16 -20.63
C GLY A 181 5.91 -9.61 -20.11
N CYS A 182 5.45 -10.56 -20.92
CA CYS A 182 5.51 -11.99 -20.61
C CYS A 182 6.94 -12.47 -20.36
N PHE A 183 7.90 -12.05 -21.20
CA PHE A 183 9.32 -12.36 -21.05
C PHE A 183 9.88 -11.88 -19.70
N ILE A 184 9.60 -10.64 -19.32
CA ILE A 184 10.06 -10.07 -18.05
C ILE A 184 9.48 -10.86 -16.85
N LEU A 185 8.18 -11.18 -16.89
CA LEU A 185 7.53 -11.97 -15.83
C LEU A 185 8.07 -13.38 -15.76
N HIS A 186 8.23 -14.05 -16.91
CA HIS A 186 8.86 -15.37 -17.00
C HIS A 186 10.29 -15.37 -16.44
N THR A 187 11.09 -14.35 -16.79
CA THR A 187 12.47 -14.21 -16.32
C THR A 187 12.53 -14.00 -14.81
N LYS A 188 11.60 -13.22 -14.23
CA LYS A 188 11.49 -13.06 -12.78
C LYS A 188 11.38 -14.38 -12.04
N GLU A 189 10.64 -15.34 -12.59
CA GLU A 189 10.39 -16.64 -11.96
C GLU A 189 11.51 -17.65 -12.24
N ASN A 190 12.11 -17.60 -13.44
CA ASN A 190 12.98 -18.67 -13.92
C ASN A 190 14.47 -18.27 -14.05
N ASP A 191 14.80 -16.96 -14.09
CA ASP A 191 16.16 -16.45 -14.20
C ASP A 191 16.31 -15.13 -13.44
N THR A 192 16.41 -15.24 -12.12
CA THR A 192 16.49 -14.08 -11.21
C THR A 192 17.73 -13.21 -11.46
N ALA A 193 18.82 -13.79 -11.99
CA ALA A 193 20.03 -13.04 -12.33
C ALA A 193 19.80 -12.14 -13.54
N LEU A 194 19.17 -12.65 -14.60
CA LEU A 194 18.81 -11.87 -15.78
C LEU A 194 17.76 -10.80 -15.42
N PHE A 195 16.78 -11.15 -14.60
CA PHE A 195 15.79 -10.20 -14.10
C PHE A 195 16.45 -9.07 -13.31
N GLY A 196 17.42 -9.37 -12.45
CA GLY A 196 18.19 -8.35 -11.71
C GLY A 196 18.91 -7.38 -12.65
N ARG A 197 19.54 -7.89 -13.73
CA ARG A 197 20.19 -7.04 -14.74
C ARG A 197 19.21 -6.12 -15.48
N MET A 198 18.02 -6.61 -15.80
CA MET A 198 16.95 -5.75 -16.36
C MET A 198 16.53 -4.66 -15.36
N ALA A 199 16.46 -4.99 -14.08
CA ALA A 199 16.13 -4.02 -13.03
C ALA A 199 17.20 -2.92 -12.87
N GLU A 200 18.49 -3.21 -13.11
CA GLU A 200 19.53 -2.18 -13.10
C GLU A 200 19.34 -1.16 -14.23
N ILE A 201 18.81 -1.55 -15.39
CA ILE A 201 18.45 -0.59 -16.44
C ILE A 201 17.38 0.39 -15.92
N ILE A 202 16.33 -0.12 -15.25
CA ILE A 202 15.29 0.71 -14.64
C ILE A 202 15.88 1.65 -13.59
N LYS A 203 16.76 1.15 -12.74
CA LYS A 203 17.46 1.94 -11.71
C LYS A 203 18.23 3.11 -12.34
N GLY A 204 18.95 2.87 -13.41
CA GLY A 204 19.67 3.91 -14.13
C GLY A 204 18.75 4.97 -14.75
N ILE A 205 17.63 4.56 -15.34
CA ILE A 205 16.60 5.48 -15.87
C ILE A 205 16.03 6.34 -14.73
N MET A 206 15.71 5.75 -13.58
CA MET A 206 15.24 6.47 -12.41
C MET A 206 16.27 7.49 -11.93
N ILE A 207 17.54 7.11 -11.83
CA ILE A 207 18.63 8.03 -11.42
C ILE A 207 18.78 9.17 -12.41
N ALA A 208 18.78 8.89 -13.73
CA ALA A 208 18.88 9.94 -14.76
C ALA A 208 17.72 10.95 -14.65
N SER A 209 16.51 10.50 -14.34
CA SER A 209 15.33 11.37 -14.26
C SER A 209 15.39 12.39 -13.14
N ILE A 210 16.14 12.13 -12.08
CA ILE A 210 16.26 13.04 -10.91
C ILE A 210 16.87 14.38 -11.25
N ILE A 211 17.78 14.42 -12.21
CA ILE A 211 18.38 15.68 -12.68
C ILE A 211 17.31 16.68 -13.09
N TYR A 212 16.15 16.19 -13.52
CA TYR A 212 15.03 17.00 -14.00
C TYR A 212 13.96 17.25 -12.93
N LEU A 213 14.00 16.52 -11.80
CA LEU A 213 12.94 16.55 -10.79
C LEU A 213 13.20 17.53 -9.63
N GLY A 214 14.18 18.38 -9.69
CA GLY A 214 14.41 19.37 -8.64
C GLY A 214 15.83 19.41 -8.10
N THR A 215 16.76 19.67 -9.00
CA THR A 215 18.20 19.67 -8.72
C THR A 215 18.67 20.76 -7.76
N ASN A 216 17.86 21.78 -7.45
CA ASN A 216 18.16 22.67 -6.33
C ASN A 216 18.08 21.96 -4.97
N GLU A 217 17.31 20.88 -4.87
CA GLU A 217 17.33 20.03 -3.68
C GLU A 217 18.72 19.42 -3.41
N ALA A 218 19.36 18.98 -4.47
CA ALA A 218 20.70 18.44 -4.41
C ALA A 218 21.73 19.51 -4.00
N THR A 219 21.40 20.79 -4.08
CA THR A 219 22.35 21.90 -3.88
C THR A 219 22.29 22.51 -2.51
N LYS A 220 21.21 22.38 -1.76
CA LYS A 220 21.13 22.86 -0.38
C LYS A 220 21.33 21.70 0.57
N PHE A 221 22.49 21.62 1.19
CA PHE A 221 22.73 20.78 2.35
C PHE A 221 21.77 21.16 3.48
N ILE A 222 20.56 20.71 3.37
CA ILE A 222 19.62 20.79 4.47
C ILE A 222 19.86 19.52 5.28
N LYS A 223 20.47 19.68 6.48
CA LYS A 223 20.43 18.64 7.52
C LYS A 223 19.07 17.97 7.43
N LYS A 224 19.01 16.64 7.33
CA LYS A 224 17.82 15.75 7.21
C LYS A 224 16.53 16.42 7.73
N ARG A 225 15.97 17.38 6.99
CA ARG A 225 14.65 17.92 7.26
C ARG A 225 13.66 16.85 6.83
N ARG A 226 12.87 16.37 7.76
CA ARG A 226 11.75 15.50 7.46
C ARG A 226 10.62 16.34 6.84
N MET A 227 9.77 15.68 6.06
CA MET A 227 8.60 16.31 5.41
C MET A 227 7.45 16.61 6.39
N LYS A 228 7.74 16.91 7.67
CA LYS A 228 6.73 17.08 8.72
C LYS A 228 5.71 18.20 8.48
N GLU A 229 6.07 19.17 7.66
CA GLU A 229 5.21 20.33 7.31
C GLU A 229 4.66 20.22 5.88
N VAL A 230 4.84 19.07 5.23
CA VAL A 230 4.38 18.85 3.87
C VAL A 230 3.09 18.05 3.89
N ASP A 231 2.06 18.63 3.30
CA ASP A 231 0.78 17.99 3.05
C ASP A 231 0.79 17.37 1.65
N VAL A 232 0.61 16.06 1.58
CA VAL A 232 0.56 15.31 0.33
C VAL A 232 -0.87 14.89 0.07
N TYR A 233 -1.43 15.39 -1.02
CA TYR A 233 -2.79 15.09 -1.44
C TYR A 233 -2.75 14.00 -2.51
N LEU A 234 -3.49 12.94 -2.29
CA LEU A 234 -3.45 11.73 -3.10
C LEU A 234 -4.68 11.66 -4.01
N ASP A 235 -4.45 11.29 -5.25
CA ASP A 235 -5.47 11.09 -6.27
C ASP A 235 -6.32 9.83 -5.99
N THR A 236 -7.57 9.82 -6.48
CA THR A 236 -8.53 8.71 -6.41
C THR A 236 -7.92 7.38 -6.80
N THR A 237 -7.31 7.31 -7.98
CA THR A 237 -6.76 6.07 -8.52
C THR A 237 -5.60 5.53 -7.68
N LEU A 238 -4.74 6.41 -7.17
CA LEU A 238 -3.65 6.02 -6.28
C LEU A 238 -4.17 5.38 -4.99
N LEU A 239 -5.24 5.92 -4.44
CA LEU A 239 -5.87 5.39 -3.24
C LEU A 239 -6.58 4.05 -3.48
N LEU A 240 -7.21 3.86 -4.64
CA LEU A 240 -7.75 2.56 -5.03
C LEU A 240 -6.66 1.47 -5.09
N TYR A 241 -5.44 1.83 -5.54
CA TYR A 241 -4.29 0.92 -5.48
C TYR A 241 -3.86 0.63 -4.04
N ALA A 242 -3.68 1.67 -3.24
CA ALA A 242 -3.26 1.55 -1.85
C ALA A 242 -4.23 0.73 -0.99
N LEU A 243 -5.53 0.84 -1.26
CA LEU A 243 -6.59 0.06 -0.60
C LEU A 243 -6.79 -1.34 -1.17
N ASN A 244 -5.96 -1.74 -2.13
CA ASN A 244 -5.99 -3.08 -2.74
C ASN A 244 -7.30 -3.38 -3.51
N TYR A 245 -7.89 -2.37 -4.16
CA TYR A 245 -9.04 -2.59 -5.05
C TYR A 245 -8.64 -2.91 -6.49
N LYS A 246 -7.37 -2.78 -6.82
CA LYS A 246 -6.76 -3.08 -8.13
C LYS A 246 -5.76 -4.24 -8.01
N THR A 247 -4.83 -4.36 -8.95
CA THR A 247 -3.85 -5.45 -8.94
C THR A 247 -2.88 -5.35 -7.76
N ARG A 248 -2.31 -6.48 -7.37
CA ARG A 248 -1.31 -6.57 -6.30
C ARG A 248 -0.06 -5.76 -6.63
N GLU A 249 0.33 -5.71 -7.90
CA GLU A 249 1.50 -4.97 -8.38
C GLU A 249 1.31 -3.47 -8.24
N GLN A 250 0.12 -2.96 -8.61
CA GLN A 250 -0.23 -1.55 -8.43
C GLN A 250 -0.27 -1.17 -6.96
N LYS A 251 -0.81 -2.06 -6.12
CA LYS A 251 -0.74 -1.89 -4.66
C LYS A 251 0.70 -1.77 -4.17
N ASN A 252 1.60 -2.66 -4.60
CA ASN A 252 3.01 -2.63 -4.18
C ASN A 252 3.71 -1.32 -4.55
N VAL A 253 3.37 -0.72 -5.69
CA VAL A 253 3.90 0.59 -6.10
C VAL A 253 3.33 1.70 -5.21
N ALA A 254 2.02 1.69 -4.97
CA ALA A 254 1.39 2.66 -4.08
C ALA A 254 1.94 2.56 -2.64
N ASP A 255 2.05 1.35 -2.10
CA ASP A 255 2.63 1.11 -0.78
C ASP A 255 4.07 1.62 -0.69
N SER A 256 4.88 1.40 -1.73
CA SER A 256 6.27 1.89 -1.77
C SER A 256 6.35 3.42 -1.66
N LEU A 257 5.45 4.15 -2.32
CA LEU A 257 5.35 5.60 -2.16
C LEU A 257 4.87 5.99 -0.76
N LEU A 258 3.77 5.38 -0.29
CA LEU A 258 3.21 5.71 1.03
C LEU A 258 4.21 5.46 2.16
N ASP A 259 5.00 4.39 2.06
CA ASP A 259 6.05 4.06 3.03
C ASP A 259 7.16 5.12 3.01
N LEU A 260 7.61 5.55 1.82
CA LEU A 260 8.58 6.63 1.68
C LEU A 260 8.07 7.95 2.27
N LEU A 261 6.82 8.31 2.02
CA LEU A 261 6.19 9.52 2.54
C LEU A 261 6.07 9.48 4.07
N ARG A 262 5.57 8.36 4.63
CA ARG A 262 5.42 8.17 6.08
C ARG A 262 6.76 8.14 6.80
N ALA A 263 7.73 7.42 6.27
CA ALA A 263 9.09 7.34 6.85
C ALA A 263 9.73 8.74 6.95
N ASN A 264 9.33 9.66 6.07
CA ASN A 264 9.82 11.04 6.05
C ASN A 264 8.88 12.02 6.77
N GLY A 265 7.77 11.54 7.32
CA GLY A 265 6.89 12.31 8.18
C GLY A 265 5.91 13.22 7.42
N ALA A 266 5.65 12.98 6.14
CA ALA A 266 4.62 13.69 5.38
C ALA A 266 3.22 13.41 5.94
N ARG A 267 2.34 14.40 5.88
CA ARG A 267 0.93 14.26 6.21
C ARG A 267 0.16 13.92 4.93
N LEU A 268 -0.68 12.88 4.99
CA LEU A 268 -1.36 12.36 3.82
C LEU A 268 -2.83 12.72 3.85
N TYR A 269 -3.33 13.25 2.75
CA TYR A 269 -4.70 13.72 2.61
C TYR A 269 -5.33 13.25 1.30
N VAL A 270 -6.67 13.22 1.29
CA VAL A 270 -7.49 13.13 0.09
C VAL A 270 -8.55 14.22 0.13
N PHE A 271 -8.80 14.86 -1.00
CA PHE A 271 -9.90 15.81 -1.11
C PHE A 271 -11.25 15.08 -1.09
N ARG A 272 -12.27 15.71 -0.52
CA ARG A 272 -13.62 15.16 -0.40
C ARG A 272 -14.18 14.72 -1.75
N GLU A 273 -13.92 15.48 -2.78
CA GLU A 273 -14.37 15.20 -4.13
C GLU A 273 -13.76 13.90 -4.67
N HIS A 274 -12.48 13.67 -4.46
CA HIS A 274 -11.79 12.42 -4.82
C HIS A 274 -12.25 11.23 -3.97
N TYR A 275 -12.54 11.45 -2.68
CA TYR A 275 -13.16 10.44 -1.84
C TYR A 275 -14.56 10.06 -2.34
N ASN A 276 -15.38 11.04 -2.74
CA ASN A 276 -16.69 10.79 -3.31
C ASN A 276 -16.60 10.04 -4.63
N GLU A 277 -15.60 10.36 -5.47
CA GLU A 277 -15.31 9.64 -6.70
C GLU A 277 -14.96 8.17 -6.43
N MET A 278 -14.13 7.87 -5.42
CA MET A 278 -13.88 6.48 -5.00
C MET A 278 -15.17 5.77 -4.61
N THR A 279 -16.03 6.44 -3.84
CA THR A 279 -17.31 5.90 -3.42
C THR A 279 -18.22 5.62 -4.61
N ASP A 280 -18.26 6.52 -5.59
CA ASP A 280 -19.06 6.36 -6.81
C ASP A 280 -18.53 5.20 -7.68
N ILE A 281 -17.20 5.03 -7.78
CA ILE A 281 -16.59 3.88 -8.47
C ILE A 281 -17.01 2.56 -7.81
N LEU A 282 -16.98 2.48 -6.47
CA LEU A 282 -17.42 1.29 -5.74
C LEU A 282 -18.93 1.03 -5.92
N LYS A 283 -19.77 2.07 -5.89
CA LYS A 283 -21.21 1.95 -6.15
C LYS A 283 -21.51 1.45 -7.56
N ASN A 284 -20.84 2.04 -8.57
CA ASN A 284 -20.99 1.61 -9.96
C ASN A 284 -20.58 0.14 -10.13
N PHE A 285 -19.54 -0.29 -9.44
CA PHE A 285 -19.12 -1.70 -9.42
C PHE A 285 -20.17 -2.60 -8.73
N ARG A 286 -20.73 -2.17 -7.58
CA ARG A 286 -21.81 -2.86 -6.88
C ARG A 286 -23.03 -3.07 -7.78
N ASP A 287 -23.43 -2.01 -8.48
CA ASP A 287 -24.64 -2.00 -9.31
C ASP A 287 -24.41 -2.72 -10.66
N ARG A 288 -23.15 -3.16 -10.92
CA ARG A 288 -22.72 -3.86 -12.13
C ARG A 288 -23.19 -3.17 -13.42
N ASP A 289 -23.14 -1.83 -13.41
CA ASP A 289 -23.53 -1.03 -14.58
C ASP A 289 -22.48 -1.18 -15.69
N ALA A 290 -22.70 -2.17 -16.56
CA ALA A 290 -21.81 -2.58 -17.63
C ALA A 290 -21.48 -1.45 -18.64
N TYR A 291 -22.32 -0.45 -18.75
CA TYR A 291 -22.15 0.66 -19.68
C TYR A 291 -21.33 1.81 -19.11
N SER A 292 -21.30 1.97 -17.78
CA SER A 292 -20.55 3.04 -17.12
C SER A 292 -19.12 2.64 -16.75
N LEU A 293 -18.82 1.34 -16.64
CA LEU A 293 -17.50 0.84 -16.30
C LEU A 293 -16.62 0.75 -17.55
N ASN A 294 -15.78 1.73 -17.73
CA ASN A 294 -14.59 1.57 -18.56
C ASN A 294 -13.72 0.45 -18.00
N CYS A 295 -13.06 -0.32 -18.88
CA CYS A 295 -12.15 -1.40 -18.46
C CYS A 295 -11.07 -0.93 -17.44
N SER A 296 -10.77 0.36 -17.44
CA SER A 296 -9.85 1.03 -16.51
C SER A 296 -10.36 1.17 -15.07
N GLN A 297 -11.68 1.14 -14.89
CA GLN A 297 -12.32 1.31 -13.58
C GLN A 297 -12.65 -0.02 -12.91
N THR A 298 -12.33 -1.15 -13.54
CA THR A 298 -12.56 -2.46 -12.95
C THR A 298 -11.79 -2.59 -11.65
N LEU A 299 -12.50 -2.95 -10.60
CA LEU A 299 -11.93 -3.20 -9.28
C LEU A 299 -11.57 -4.69 -9.19
N GLU A 300 -10.48 -5.06 -9.85
CA GLU A 300 -10.06 -6.45 -10.10
C GLU A 300 -10.05 -7.30 -8.84
N ARG A 301 -9.62 -6.73 -7.71
CA ARG A 301 -9.61 -7.45 -6.45
C ARG A 301 -11.01 -7.80 -5.93
N LEU A 302 -11.96 -6.87 -6.01
CA LEU A 302 -13.34 -7.12 -5.57
C LEU A 302 -14.04 -8.16 -6.44
N GLU A 303 -13.64 -8.21 -7.72
CA GLU A 303 -14.11 -9.20 -8.66
C GLU A 303 -13.49 -10.59 -8.40
N GLU A 304 -12.17 -10.65 -8.17
CA GLU A 304 -11.49 -11.89 -7.79
C GLU A 304 -12.08 -12.49 -6.52
N ASP A 305 -12.39 -11.67 -5.52
CA ASP A 305 -13.03 -12.10 -4.28
C ASP A 305 -14.53 -12.37 -4.44
N LYS A 306 -15.12 -12.09 -5.62
CA LYS A 306 -16.56 -12.28 -5.95
C LYS A 306 -17.48 -11.70 -4.89
N LEU A 307 -17.22 -10.47 -4.48
CA LEU A 307 -18.00 -9.84 -3.43
C LEU A 307 -19.44 -9.61 -3.88
N SER A 308 -20.37 -9.95 -3.00
CA SER A 308 -21.80 -9.64 -3.16
C SER A 308 -22.05 -8.13 -3.03
N SER A 309 -23.20 -7.67 -3.51
CA SER A 309 -23.60 -6.27 -3.37
C SER A 309 -23.57 -5.80 -1.90
N VAL A 310 -23.94 -6.67 -0.97
CA VAL A 310 -23.92 -6.38 0.48
C VAL A 310 -22.49 -6.21 0.99
N GLU A 311 -21.56 -7.08 0.57
CA GLU A 311 -20.17 -6.98 0.96
C GLU A 311 -19.51 -5.71 0.38
N ILE A 312 -19.88 -5.33 -0.85
CA ILE A 312 -19.42 -4.07 -1.43
C ILE A 312 -19.99 -2.86 -0.67
N ASP A 313 -21.25 -2.90 -0.22
CA ASP A 313 -21.80 -1.86 0.67
C ASP A 313 -21.04 -1.78 2.00
N MET A 314 -20.60 -2.91 2.55
CA MET A 314 -19.72 -2.93 3.73
C MET A 314 -18.36 -2.28 3.46
N GLU A 315 -17.75 -2.55 2.29
CA GLU A 315 -16.50 -1.88 1.86
C GLU A 315 -16.70 -0.37 1.70
N ILE A 316 -17.81 0.08 1.09
CA ILE A 316 -18.15 1.50 0.95
C ILE A 316 -18.27 2.17 2.34
N ASN A 317 -18.97 1.52 3.25
CA ASN A 317 -19.15 2.04 4.61
C ASN A 317 -17.82 2.04 5.40
N ALA A 318 -16.93 1.09 5.15
CA ALA A 318 -15.62 0.99 5.78
C ALA A 318 -14.57 1.92 5.14
N LEU A 319 -14.82 2.49 3.96
CA LEU A 319 -13.84 3.22 3.14
C LEU A 319 -13.11 4.33 3.93
N SER A 320 -13.85 5.17 4.65
CA SER A 320 -13.27 6.23 5.48
C SER A 320 -12.34 5.67 6.57
N ASN A 321 -12.75 4.57 7.21
CA ASN A 321 -11.91 3.91 8.23
C ASN A 321 -10.68 3.24 7.60
N ASN A 322 -10.81 2.66 6.41
CA ASN A 322 -9.71 2.05 5.69
C ASN A 322 -8.67 3.10 5.26
N LEU A 323 -9.11 4.29 4.82
CA LEU A 323 -8.21 5.43 4.57
C LEU A 323 -7.45 5.84 5.84
N LYS A 324 -8.15 5.97 6.97
CA LYS A 324 -7.50 6.28 8.26
C LYS A 324 -6.47 5.23 8.67
N LYS A 325 -6.72 3.93 8.44
CA LYS A 325 -5.75 2.86 8.73
C LYS A 325 -4.45 3.02 7.92
N ILE A 326 -4.55 3.50 6.69
CA ILE A 326 -3.39 3.83 5.86
C ILE A 326 -2.89 5.27 6.09
N GLY A 327 -3.34 5.95 7.14
CA GLY A 327 -2.86 7.28 7.55
C GLY A 327 -3.26 8.42 6.61
N VAL A 328 -4.39 8.29 5.88
CA VAL A 328 -4.90 9.31 4.96
C VAL A 328 -6.15 9.94 5.55
N ASP A 329 -6.14 11.26 5.72
CA ASP A 329 -7.27 12.04 6.22
C ASP A 329 -8.05 12.68 5.06
N ILE A 330 -9.38 12.77 5.22
CA ILE A 330 -10.28 13.39 4.24
C ILE A 330 -10.42 14.87 4.58
N VAL A 331 -10.20 15.75 3.60
CA VAL A 331 -10.31 17.20 3.75
C VAL A 331 -11.17 17.80 2.64
N ASP A 332 -11.83 18.90 2.95
CA ASP A 332 -12.69 19.60 1.99
C ASP A 332 -11.90 20.65 1.21
N THR A 333 -12.09 20.73 -0.10
CA THR A 333 -11.51 21.81 -0.94
C THR A 333 -12.07 23.17 -0.57
N GLU A 334 -13.33 23.25 -0.14
CA GLU A 334 -13.99 24.49 0.27
C GLU A 334 -13.36 25.18 1.48
N GLU A 335 -12.68 24.42 2.38
CA GLU A 335 -11.92 25.02 3.47
C GLU A 335 -10.83 25.97 2.97
N TYR A 336 -10.27 25.72 1.81
CA TYR A 336 -9.28 26.58 1.17
C TYR A 336 -9.94 27.71 0.38
N LYS A 337 -11.09 27.45 -0.25
CA LYS A 337 -11.89 28.45 -0.97
C LYS A 337 -12.50 29.51 -0.03
N SER A 338 -12.96 29.09 1.15
CA SER A 338 -13.58 30.01 2.13
C SER A 338 -12.58 30.85 2.92
N LYS A 339 -11.33 30.43 3.01
CA LYS A 339 -10.25 31.17 3.70
C LYS A 339 -9.50 32.14 2.80
N SER A 340 -9.62 31.99 1.48
CA SER A 340 -9.13 32.98 0.52
C SER A 340 -10.26 33.92 0.18
N ASN A 341 -10.08 35.23 0.43
CA ASN A 341 -10.99 36.22 -0.14
C ASN A 341 -10.97 36.02 -1.65
N TYR A 342 -12.10 35.68 -2.25
CA TYR A 342 -12.28 35.37 -3.68
C TYR A 342 -11.78 36.49 -4.63
N GLU A 343 -11.56 37.70 -4.11
CA GLU A 343 -11.01 38.83 -4.85
C GLU A 343 -9.52 38.68 -5.24
N ASN A 344 -8.80 37.69 -4.66
CA ASN A 344 -7.36 37.48 -4.91
C ASN A 344 -7.02 36.08 -5.47
N GLU A 345 -8.00 35.25 -5.86
CA GLU A 345 -7.74 33.90 -6.40
C GLU A 345 -6.96 33.95 -7.71
N ASP A 346 -7.27 34.92 -8.57
CA ASP A 346 -6.57 35.12 -9.85
C ASP A 346 -5.09 35.48 -9.69
N GLU A 347 -4.66 35.88 -8.50
CA GLU A 347 -3.25 36.19 -8.21
C GLU A 347 -2.39 34.92 -8.14
N PHE A 348 -2.96 33.78 -7.74
CA PHE A 348 -2.21 32.52 -7.54
C PHE A 348 -2.43 31.49 -8.63
N ILE A 349 -3.59 31.49 -9.28
CA ILE A 349 -3.93 30.56 -10.34
C ILE A 349 -5.04 31.12 -11.24
N ASP A 350 -4.80 31.10 -12.55
CA ASP A 350 -5.83 31.28 -13.56
C ASP A 350 -6.65 29.98 -13.70
N TYR A 351 -7.73 29.89 -12.93
CA TYR A 351 -8.61 28.72 -12.86
C TYR A 351 -9.23 28.36 -14.23
N LYS A 352 -9.75 29.38 -14.95
CA LYS A 352 -10.38 29.16 -16.28
C LYS A 352 -9.36 28.74 -17.33
N GLY A 353 -8.20 29.40 -17.35
CA GLY A 353 -7.13 29.06 -18.26
C GLY A 353 -6.59 27.65 -18.01
N LEU A 354 -6.49 27.20 -16.74
CA LEU A 354 -6.13 25.83 -16.42
C LEU A 354 -7.17 24.84 -16.93
N GLN A 355 -8.46 25.12 -16.72
CA GLN A 355 -9.56 24.28 -17.19
C GLN A 355 -9.53 24.10 -18.72
N GLU A 356 -9.37 25.20 -19.46
CA GLU A 356 -9.27 25.20 -20.92
C GLU A 356 -8.03 24.43 -21.40
N CYS A 357 -6.90 24.60 -20.74
CA CYS A 357 -5.67 23.88 -21.04
C CYS A 357 -5.84 22.36 -20.86
N LEU A 358 -6.45 21.93 -19.74
CA LEU A 358 -6.66 20.53 -19.46
C LEU A 358 -7.65 19.88 -20.43
N VAL A 359 -8.73 20.53 -20.79
CA VAL A 359 -9.69 20.03 -21.81
C VAL A 359 -8.99 19.84 -23.16
N LYS A 360 -8.08 20.76 -23.53
CA LYS A 360 -7.31 20.67 -24.77
C LYS A 360 -6.31 19.51 -24.75
N ASP A 361 -5.58 19.35 -23.65
CA ASP A 361 -4.48 18.38 -23.56
C ASP A 361 -4.96 16.96 -23.21
N ILE A 362 -6.14 16.85 -22.58
CA ILE A 362 -6.72 15.58 -22.10
C ILE A 362 -8.16 15.43 -22.61
N PRO A 363 -8.35 14.78 -23.78
CA PRO A 363 -9.66 14.69 -24.43
C PRO A 363 -10.76 14.03 -23.60
N SER A 364 -10.43 13.18 -22.62
CA SER A 364 -11.43 12.54 -21.75
C SER A 364 -12.20 13.54 -20.89
N TYR A 365 -11.62 14.69 -20.56
CA TYR A 365 -12.31 15.73 -19.78
C TYR A 365 -13.48 16.39 -20.55
N SER A 366 -13.47 16.37 -21.88
CA SER A 366 -14.63 16.83 -22.67
C SER A 366 -15.88 15.99 -22.42
N ARG A 367 -15.71 14.74 -21.94
CA ARG A 367 -16.82 13.80 -21.66
C ARG A 367 -17.25 13.80 -20.19
N SER A 368 -16.42 14.35 -19.27
CA SER A 368 -16.71 14.37 -17.82
C SER A 368 -16.29 15.70 -17.21
N GLN A 369 -17.20 16.67 -17.23
CA GLN A 369 -16.96 17.97 -16.59
C GLN A 369 -16.74 17.87 -15.09
N ARG A 370 -17.33 16.84 -14.42
CA ARG A 370 -17.15 16.62 -12.99
C ARG A 370 -15.70 16.21 -12.67
N MET A 371 -15.11 15.27 -13.42
CA MET A 371 -13.70 14.89 -13.25
C MET A 371 -12.77 16.11 -13.46
N LEU A 372 -13.02 16.88 -14.52
CA LEU A 372 -12.26 18.09 -14.78
C LEU A 372 -12.34 19.06 -13.61
N ALA A 373 -13.53 19.33 -13.08
CA ALA A 373 -13.73 20.24 -11.96
C ALA A 373 -12.99 19.75 -10.70
N ASN A 374 -13.10 18.46 -10.37
CA ASN A 374 -12.42 17.87 -9.21
C ASN A 374 -10.90 18.06 -9.28
N ASP A 375 -10.30 17.76 -10.44
CA ASP A 375 -8.87 17.88 -10.64
C ASP A 375 -8.39 19.34 -10.63
N VAL A 376 -9.14 20.25 -11.28
CA VAL A 376 -8.83 21.69 -11.28
C VAL A 376 -8.95 22.24 -9.86
N ASP A 377 -9.99 21.89 -9.11
CA ASP A 377 -10.20 22.32 -7.72
C ASP A 377 -9.07 21.82 -6.81
N ALA A 378 -8.63 20.57 -7.00
CA ALA A 378 -7.51 20.01 -6.26
C ALA A 378 -6.22 20.81 -6.52
N ILE A 379 -5.89 21.06 -7.78
CA ILE A 379 -4.67 21.78 -8.17
C ILE A 379 -4.73 23.24 -7.70
N ALA A 380 -5.88 23.91 -7.86
CA ALA A 380 -6.10 25.26 -7.36
C ALA A 380 -5.90 25.32 -5.84
N SER A 381 -6.44 24.36 -5.09
CA SER A 381 -6.25 24.27 -3.63
C SER A 381 -4.77 24.13 -3.23
N ILE A 382 -3.98 23.38 -4.00
CA ILE A 382 -2.54 23.28 -3.78
C ILE A 382 -1.83 24.60 -4.04
N CYS A 383 -2.17 25.28 -5.15
CA CYS A 383 -1.58 26.58 -5.49
C CYS A 383 -1.90 27.64 -4.42
N LEU A 384 -3.15 27.69 -3.95
CA LEU A 384 -3.59 28.57 -2.87
C LEU A 384 -2.84 28.27 -1.55
N LYS A 385 -2.72 27.01 -1.18
CA LYS A 385 -1.98 26.59 0.02
C LYS A 385 -0.50 26.96 -0.05
N ARG A 386 0.10 26.90 -1.23
CA ARG A 386 1.46 27.39 -1.50
C ARG A 386 1.56 28.91 -1.57
N LYS A 387 0.42 29.63 -1.66
CA LYS A 387 0.35 31.09 -1.89
C LYS A 387 1.17 31.51 -3.12
N GLY A 388 1.07 30.76 -4.20
CA GLY A 388 1.83 30.99 -5.44
C GLY A 388 3.35 30.84 -5.32
N MET A 389 3.87 30.46 -4.14
CA MET A 389 5.33 30.38 -3.92
C MET A 389 5.94 29.22 -4.70
N ARG A 390 7.00 29.54 -5.43
CA ARG A 390 7.87 28.56 -6.07
C ARG A 390 8.91 28.09 -5.07
N VAL A 391 8.95 26.81 -4.82
CA VAL A 391 9.81 26.18 -3.81
C VAL A 391 10.83 25.28 -4.46
N GLU A 392 12.03 25.27 -3.91
CA GLU A 392 13.16 24.55 -4.47
C GLU A 392 13.31 23.14 -3.87
N THR A 393 12.70 22.87 -2.71
CA THR A 393 12.87 21.59 -2.01
C THR A 393 11.52 20.99 -1.64
N ILE A 394 11.43 19.66 -1.65
CA ILE A 394 10.19 18.94 -1.33
C ILE A 394 9.75 19.22 0.11
N GLU A 395 10.68 19.36 1.05
CA GLU A 395 10.39 19.64 2.45
C GLU A 395 9.86 21.06 2.70
N SER A 396 10.06 21.96 1.74
CA SER A 396 9.55 23.34 1.82
C SER A 396 8.27 23.55 1.01
N CYS A 397 7.78 22.54 0.30
CA CYS A 397 6.71 22.71 -0.67
C CYS A 397 5.31 22.91 -0.04
N ARG A 398 5.17 22.81 1.27
CA ARG A 398 3.92 22.92 2.04
C ARG A 398 2.82 21.98 1.60
N ALA A 399 2.50 21.92 0.30
CA ALA A 399 1.47 21.08 -0.26
C ALA A 399 1.88 20.57 -1.65
N ILE A 400 1.47 19.32 -1.99
CA ILE A 400 1.68 18.74 -3.30
C ILE A 400 0.54 17.77 -3.62
N PHE A 401 0.06 17.78 -4.87
CA PHE A 401 -0.88 16.81 -5.38
C PHE A 401 -0.14 15.70 -6.12
N VAL A 402 -0.40 14.46 -5.74
CA VAL A 402 0.21 13.28 -6.34
C VAL A 402 -0.84 12.48 -7.09
N THR A 403 -0.65 12.36 -8.39
CA THR A 403 -1.59 11.69 -9.29
C THR A 403 -0.95 10.54 -10.02
N THR A 404 -1.76 9.57 -10.40
CA THR A 404 -1.40 8.52 -11.35
C THR A 404 -1.56 8.99 -12.80
N ASN A 405 -2.24 10.12 -13.04
CA ASN A 405 -2.44 10.71 -14.35
C ASN A 405 -1.27 11.63 -14.73
N TYR A 406 -0.29 11.08 -15.44
CA TYR A 406 0.88 11.82 -15.88
C TYR A 406 0.55 12.99 -16.82
N LYS A 407 -0.46 12.83 -17.70
CA LYS A 407 -0.89 13.92 -18.59
C LYS A 407 -1.41 15.10 -17.78
N LEU A 408 -2.18 14.82 -16.73
CA LEU A 408 -2.64 15.84 -15.79
C LEU A 408 -1.45 16.57 -15.17
N ALA A 409 -0.51 15.85 -14.57
CA ALA A 409 0.66 16.44 -13.96
C ALA A 409 1.48 17.28 -14.98
N LYS A 410 1.72 16.74 -16.17
CA LYS A 410 2.48 17.41 -17.23
C LYS A 410 1.79 18.67 -17.74
N SER A 411 0.50 18.60 -18.06
CA SER A 411 -0.27 19.74 -18.57
C SER A 411 -0.39 20.85 -17.52
N CYS A 412 -0.69 20.51 -16.27
CA CYS A 412 -0.72 21.48 -15.18
C CYS A 412 0.62 22.16 -14.98
N ASN A 413 1.70 21.39 -14.92
CA ASN A 413 3.03 21.95 -14.70
C ASN A 413 3.46 22.85 -15.86
N LYS A 414 3.13 22.48 -17.10
CA LYS A 414 3.36 23.31 -18.29
C LYS A 414 2.57 24.62 -18.22
N PHE A 415 1.27 24.54 -17.90
CA PHE A 415 0.41 25.72 -17.76
C PHE A 415 0.92 26.67 -16.67
N LEU A 416 1.26 26.15 -15.51
CA LEU A 416 1.79 26.89 -14.38
C LEU A 416 3.25 27.32 -14.57
N LYS A 417 3.83 27.09 -15.77
CA LYS A 417 5.21 27.41 -16.13
C LYS A 417 6.27 26.74 -15.23
N TYR A 418 5.97 25.56 -14.72
CA TYR A 418 6.95 24.66 -14.12
C TYR A 418 7.52 23.79 -15.24
N ASN A 419 8.71 24.12 -15.71
CA ASN A 419 9.40 23.31 -16.71
C ASN A 419 10.64 22.65 -16.11
N GLN A 420 11.15 21.63 -16.79
CA GLN A 420 12.33 20.87 -16.35
C GLN A 420 13.63 21.68 -16.22
N TYR A 421 13.65 22.92 -16.72
CA TYR A 421 14.77 23.86 -16.54
C TYR A 421 14.61 24.78 -15.33
N GLN A 422 13.44 24.80 -14.72
CA GLN A 422 13.18 25.57 -13.52
C GLN A 422 13.23 24.63 -12.32
N LEU A 423 14.29 24.70 -11.58
CA LEU A 423 14.66 23.88 -10.44
C LEU A 423 13.70 24.03 -9.24
N HIS A 424 12.40 23.96 -9.47
CA HIS A 424 11.36 24.12 -8.44
C HIS A 424 10.46 22.87 -8.41
N ILE A 425 10.05 22.51 -7.21
CA ILE A 425 9.08 21.41 -7.01
C ILE A 425 7.71 21.84 -7.54
N PRO A 426 7.16 21.18 -8.55
CA PRO A 426 5.86 21.53 -9.10
C PRO A 426 4.72 21.25 -8.11
N PRO A 427 3.56 21.89 -8.24
CA PRO A 427 2.40 21.64 -7.38
C PRO A 427 1.77 20.27 -7.60
N THR A 428 1.97 19.67 -8.77
CA THR A 428 1.44 18.35 -9.14
C THR A 428 2.57 17.46 -9.63
N MET A 429 2.67 16.26 -9.09
CA MET A 429 3.68 15.28 -9.52
C MET A 429 3.03 13.93 -9.82
N GLY A 430 3.59 13.24 -10.82
CA GLY A 430 3.29 11.84 -11.04
C GLY A 430 3.80 10.97 -9.90
N ILE A 431 3.11 9.86 -9.64
CA ILE A 431 3.51 8.90 -8.59
C ILE A 431 4.97 8.47 -8.71
N THR A 432 5.45 8.26 -9.94
CA THR A 432 6.83 7.84 -10.15
C THR A 432 7.83 8.93 -9.90
N ASP A 433 7.54 10.13 -10.37
CA ASP A 433 8.45 11.25 -10.19
C ASP A 433 8.71 11.48 -8.71
N ILE A 434 7.65 11.52 -7.90
CA ILE A 434 7.81 11.71 -6.46
C ILE A 434 8.44 10.49 -5.78
N THR A 435 8.07 9.28 -6.18
CA THR A 435 8.66 8.04 -5.62
C THR A 435 10.15 7.98 -5.91
N THR A 436 10.54 8.28 -7.14
CA THR A 436 11.94 8.33 -7.57
C THR A 436 12.71 9.41 -6.83
N LEU A 437 12.15 10.63 -6.73
CA LEU A 437 12.76 11.73 -6.00
C LEU A 437 13.03 11.35 -4.53
N LEU A 438 12.02 10.84 -3.84
CA LEU A 438 12.13 10.45 -2.44
C LEU A 438 13.09 9.27 -2.25
N TRP A 439 13.03 8.27 -3.15
CA TRP A 439 13.87 7.09 -3.09
C TRP A 439 15.36 7.44 -3.20
N VAL A 440 15.73 8.28 -4.16
CA VAL A 440 17.12 8.69 -4.31
C VAL A 440 17.53 9.67 -3.22
N LYS A 441 16.69 10.63 -2.87
CA LYS A 441 16.99 11.63 -1.85
C LYS A 441 17.25 11.02 -0.47
N TYR A 442 16.48 10.00 -0.12
CA TYR A 442 16.59 9.34 1.19
C TYR A 442 17.40 8.05 1.15
N GLY A 443 18.24 7.90 0.15
CA GLY A 443 19.31 6.94 0.18
C GLY A 443 18.96 5.53 -0.24
N PHE A 444 18.21 5.36 -1.34
CA PHE A 444 17.83 4.05 -1.86
C PHE A 444 17.21 3.16 -0.76
N SER A 445 16.41 3.76 0.10
CA SER A 445 15.83 3.13 1.30
C SER A 445 15.01 1.87 1.01
N ASN A 446 14.63 1.68 -0.26
CA ASN A 446 13.98 0.47 -0.75
C ASN A 446 14.77 -0.08 -1.95
N PRO A 447 15.73 -0.99 -1.75
CA PRO A 447 16.58 -1.51 -2.83
C PRO A 447 15.78 -2.27 -3.91
N ASP A 448 14.62 -2.83 -3.54
CA ASP A 448 13.77 -3.59 -4.46
C ASP A 448 12.87 -2.72 -5.33
N LEU A 449 12.87 -1.41 -5.16
CA LEU A 449 11.98 -0.52 -5.90
C LEU A 449 12.13 -0.63 -7.43
N PRO A 450 13.35 -0.69 -8.03
CA PRO A 450 13.50 -0.88 -9.47
C PRO A 450 12.92 -2.20 -9.95
N MET A 451 13.06 -3.29 -9.17
CA MET A 451 12.48 -4.60 -9.48
C MET A 451 10.95 -4.55 -9.44
N ARG A 452 10.38 -3.91 -8.44
CA ARG A 452 8.92 -3.74 -8.33
C ARG A 452 8.38 -2.92 -9.49
N GLN A 453 9.09 -1.90 -9.92
CA GLN A 453 8.70 -1.09 -11.07
C GLN A 453 8.77 -1.88 -12.37
N LEU A 454 9.83 -2.66 -12.58
CA LEU A 454 9.94 -3.53 -13.75
C LEU A 454 8.79 -4.53 -13.83
N VAL A 455 8.42 -5.17 -12.71
CA VAL A 455 7.26 -6.08 -12.62
C VAL A 455 5.97 -5.34 -12.95
N ALA A 456 5.80 -4.16 -12.40
CA ALA A 456 4.61 -3.35 -12.62
C ALA A 456 4.46 -2.94 -14.09
N ILE A 457 5.55 -2.54 -14.76
CA ILE A 457 5.59 -2.25 -16.20
C ILE A 457 5.20 -3.50 -17.01
N ALA A 458 5.76 -4.66 -16.67
CA ALA A 458 5.48 -5.92 -17.35
C ALA A 458 4.01 -6.33 -17.21
N ASN A 459 3.47 -6.28 -15.99
CA ASN A 459 2.05 -6.59 -15.74
C ASN A 459 1.11 -5.64 -16.49
N ALA A 460 1.39 -4.35 -16.49
CA ALA A 460 0.60 -3.39 -17.27
C ALA A 460 0.56 -3.74 -18.76
N ALA A 461 1.67 -4.27 -19.30
CA ALA A 461 1.72 -4.73 -20.70
C ALA A 461 0.88 -5.98 -20.95
N VAL A 462 0.85 -6.88 -19.98
CA VAL A 462 0.15 -8.18 -20.11
C VAL A 462 -1.35 -8.05 -19.86
N THR A 463 -1.77 -7.13 -18.98
CA THR A 463 -3.19 -7.00 -18.58
C THR A 463 -4.00 -6.04 -19.44
N SER A 464 -3.39 -5.21 -20.29
CA SER A 464 -4.09 -4.08 -20.93
C SER A 464 -3.82 -3.95 -22.44
N SER A 465 -4.68 -4.51 -23.26
CA SER A 465 -4.80 -4.08 -24.67
C SER A 465 -6.22 -3.62 -24.94
N LYS A 466 -6.43 -2.31 -25.11
CA LYS A 466 -7.75 -1.73 -25.42
C LYS A 466 -8.35 -2.38 -26.66
N ALA A 467 -7.54 -2.57 -27.70
CA ALA A 467 -7.99 -3.17 -28.94
C ALA A 467 -8.49 -4.62 -28.74
N VAL A 468 -7.74 -5.42 -27.95
CA VAL A 468 -8.16 -6.78 -27.62
C VAL A 468 -9.45 -6.77 -26.79
N MET A 469 -9.54 -5.88 -25.78
CA MET A 469 -10.74 -5.80 -24.95
C MET A 469 -11.96 -5.27 -25.71
N GLN A 470 -11.79 -4.31 -26.60
CA GLN A 470 -12.88 -3.85 -27.48
C GLN A 470 -13.40 -4.98 -28.36
N THR A 471 -12.51 -5.70 -29.04
CA THR A 471 -12.89 -6.85 -29.86
C THR A 471 -13.56 -7.94 -29.03
N PHE A 472 -13.05 -8.22 -27.83
CA PHE A 472 -13.68 -9.16 -26.90
C PHE A 472 -15.10 -8.72 -26.51
N PHE A 473 -15.32 -7.43 -26.18
CA PHE A 473 -16.65 -6.92 -25.84
C PHE A 473 -17.61 -6.90 -27.05
N GLU A 474 -17.10 -6.63 -28.24
CA GLU A 474 -17.91 -6.73 -29.46
C GLU A 474 -18.33 -8.18 -29.73
N ILE A 475 -17.42 -9.14 -29.58
CA ILE A 475 -17.74 -10.55 -29.77
C ILE A 475 -18.73 -11.03 -28.71
N THR A 476 -18.52 -10.70 -27.44
CA THR A 476 -19.47 -11.06 -26.37
C THR A 476 -20.86 -10.49 -26.64
N GLY A 477 -20.94 -9.22 -27.11
CA GLY A 477 -22.23 -8.61 -27.51
C GLY A 477 -22.92 -9.36 -28.65
N ARG A 478 -22.15 -9.81 -29.67
CA ARG A 478 -22.72 -10.63 -30.78
C ARG A 478 -23.20 -12.00 -30.29
N LEU A 479 -22.47 -12.64 -29.38
CA LEU A 479 -22.85 -13.93 -28.79
C LEU A 479 -24.16 -13.83 -27.99
N VAL A 480 -24.33 -12.75 -27.22
CA VAL A 480 -25.58 -12.44 -26.53
C VAL A 480 -26.72 -12.26 -27.53
N HIS A 481 -26.49 -11.45 -28.59
CA HIS A 481 -27.53 -11.18 -29.58
C HIS A 481 -27.97 -12.45 -30.32
N ARG A 482 -27.10 -13.45 -30.47
CA ARG A 482 -27.44 -14.77 -31.05
C ARG A 482 -28.06 -15.74 -30.06
N GLY A 483 -28.02 -15.44 -28.76
CA GLY A 483 -28.48 -16.32 -27.69
C GLY A 483 -27.51 -17.44 -27.33
N ASP A 484 -26.24 -17.36 -27.75
CA ASP A 484 -25.19 -18.33 -27.42
C ASP A 484 -24.77 -18.24 -25.94
N ILE A 485 -24.82 -17.05 -25.36
CA ILE A 485 -24.60 -16.75 -23.94
C ILE A 485 -25.68 -15.79 -23.44
N SER A 486 -25.99 -15.83 -22.16
CA SER A 486 -26.91 -14.87 -21.53
C SER A 486 -26.24 -13.51 -21.29
N GLU A 487 -27.05 -12.46 -21.04
CA GLU A 487 -26.53 -11.12 -20.67
C GLU A 487 -25.72 -11.17 -19.37
N ASP A 488 -26.19 -11.96 -18.40
CA ASP A 488 -25.48 -12.12 -17.11
C ASP A 488 -24.13 -12.85 -17.30
N GLU A 489 -24.09 -13.91 -18.13
CA GLU A 489 -22.84 -14.59 -18.46
C GLU A 489 -21.86 -13.69 -19.21
N ALA A 490 -22.35 -12.84 -20.10
CA ALA A 490 -21.55 -11.86 -20.81
C ALA A 490 -21.02 -10.78 -19.87
N ALA A 491 -21.83 -10.32 -18.91
CA ALA A 491 -21.40 -9.41 -17.88
C ALA A 491 -20.31 -10.05 -17.02
N ASP A 492 -20.52 -11.26 -16.53
CA ASP A 492 -19.52 -12.01 -15.75
C ASP A 492 -18.20 -12.16 -16.52
N MET A 493 -18.23 -12.47 -17.81
CA MET A 493 -17.03 -12.55 -18.64
C MET A 493 -16.32 -11.20 -18.80
N ARG A 494 -17.05 -10.11 -19.01
CA ARG A 494 -16.49 -8.76 -19.20
C ARG A 494 -15.81 -8.24 -17.94
N TYR A 495 -16.34 -8.60 -16.77
CA TYR A 495 -15.81 -8.21 -15.47
C TYR A 495 -14.73 -9.15 -14.92
N SER A 496 -14.70 -10.41 -15.36
CA SER A 496 -13.77 -11.39 -14.87
C SER A 496 -12.32 -11.05 -15.21
N ALA A 497 -11.49 -10.84 -14.19
CA ALA A 497 -10.04 -10.68 -14.35
C ALA A 497 -9.42 -11.93 -15.01
N TYR A 498 -9.92 -13.11 -14.65
CA TYR A 498 -9.51 -14.37 -15.25
C TYR A 498 -9.84 -14.43 -16.73
N ALA A 499 -11.09 -14.05 -17.13
CA ALA A 499 -11.48 -14.02 -18.54
C ALA A 499 -10.61 -13.05 -19.35
N ARG A 500 -10.33 -11.87 -18.82
CA ARG A 500 -9.47 -10.87 -19.48
C ARG A 500 -8.03 -11.37 -19.62
N ALA A 501 -7.48 -11.99 -18.58
CA ALA A 501 -6.14 -12.56 -18.62
C ALA A 501 -6.06 -13.69 -19.66
N GLU A 502 -7.08 -14.56 -19.71
CA GLU A 502 -7.15 -15.68 -20.66
C GLU A 502 -7.30 -15.19 -22.11
N ILE A 503 -8.13 -14.18 -22.34
CA ILE A 503 -8.29 -13.50 -23.65
C ILE A 503 -6.97 -12.87 -24.09
N MET A 504 -6.27 -12.18 -23.20
CA MET A 504 -4.94 -11.62 -23.48
C MET A 504 -3.92 -12.70 -23.79
N HIS A 505 -3.95 -13.81 -23.04
CA HIS A 505 -3.05 -14.95 -23.23
C HIS A 505 -3.28 -15.62 -24.60
N ILE A 506 -4.53 -15.95 -24.94
CA ILE A 506 -4.88 -16.62 -26.19
C ILE A 506 -4.63 -15.71 -27.40
N SER A 507 -5.01 -14.46 -27.32
CA SER A 507 -4.77 -13.48 -28.40
C SER A 507 -3.28 -13.14 -28.55
N GLY A 508 -2.48 -13.33 -27.51
CA GLY A 508 -1.09 -12.83 -27.47
C GLY A 508 -1.01 -11.33 -27.67
N GLY A 509 -2.05 -10.57 -27.25
CA GLY A 509 -2.16 -9.13 -27.47
C GLY A 509 -2.65 -8.73 -28.87
N ASN A 510 -3.00 -9.67 -29.75
CA ASN A 510 -3.48 -9.41 -31.11
C ASN A 510 -4.99 -9.59 -31.21
N PRO A 511 -5.80 -8.52 -31.42
CA PRO A 511 -7.23 -8.59 -31.51
C PRO A 511 -7.74 -9.44 -32.69
N SER A 512 -6.98 -9.55 -33.79
CA SER A 512 -7.37 -10.34 -34.97
C SER A 512 -7.35 -11.87 -34.74
N LYS A 513 -6.80 -12.32 -33.62
CA LYS A 513 -6.84 -13.74 -33.21
C LYS A 513 -8.08 -14.10 -32.39
N LEU A 514 -8.90 -13.13 -32.05
CA LEU A 514 -10.14 -13.37 -31.36
C LEU A 514 -11.28 -13.59 -32.36
N ASP A 515 -11.95 -14.73 -32.18
CA ASP A 515 -13.18 -15.08 -32.87
C ASP A 515 -14.26 -15.57 -31.87
N ASP A 516 -15.44 -15.82 -32.36
CA ASP A 516 -16.56 -16.27 -31.55
C ASP A 516 -16.25 -17.60 -30.82
N THR A 517 -15.50 -18.50 -31.49
CA THR A 517 -15.15 -19.82 -30.92
C THR A 517 -14.14 -19.67 -29.79
N THR A 518 -13.19 -18.76 -29.93
CA THR A 518 -12.20 -18.43 -28.90
C THR A 518 -12.89 -17.87 -27.66
N VAL A 519 -13.79 -16.91 -27.84
CA VAL A 519 -14.51 -16.30 -26.71
C VAL A 519 -15.42 -17.30 -26.00
N LEU A 520 -16.11 -18.18 -26.74
CA LEU A 520 -16.91 -19.27 -26.17
C LEU A 520 -16.05 -20.28 -25.40
N SER A 521 -14.83 -20.57 -25.89
CA SER A 521 -13.90 -21.44 -25.16
C SER A 521 -13.48 -20.84 -23.81
N VAL A 522 -13.24 -19.52 -23.79
CA VAL A 522 -12.94 -18.78 -22.55
C VAL A 522 -14.15 -18.77 -21.63
N HIS A 523 -15.36 -18.55 -22.15
CA HIS A 523 -16.59 -18.63 -21.38
C HIS A 523 -16.71 -19.98 -20.63
N ASN A 524 -16.49 -21.08 -21.33
CA ASN A 524 -16.56 -22.42 -20.73
C ASN A 524 -15.50 -22.62 -19.61
N ARG A 525 -14.26 -22.11 -19.83
CA ARG A 525 -13.21 -22.17 -18.80
C ARG A 525 -13.53 -21.28 -17.59
N VAL A 526 -14.09 -20.11 -17.81
CA VAL A 526 -14.56 -19.21 -16.75
C VAL A 526 -15.62 -19.94 -15.91
N LYS A 527 -16.60 -20.57 -16.56
CA LYS A 527 -17.66 -21.33 -15.89
C LYS A 527 -17.09 -22.52 -15.07
N GLU A 528 -16.12 -23.24 -15.63
CA GLU A 528 -15.41 -24.30 -14.88
C GLU A 528 -14.60 -23.76 -13.71
N SER A 529 -13.93 -22.64 -13.87
CA SER A 529 -13.15 -22.00 -12.80
C SER A 529 -14.07 -21.56 -11.66
N TYR A 530 -15.22 -20.99 -11.97
CA TYR A 530 -16.23 -20.58 -11.01
C TYR A 530 -16.79 -21.74 -10.21
N SER A 531 -17.11 -22.87 -10.88
CA SER A 531 -17.60 -24.05 -10.18
C SER A 531 -16.54 -24.67 -9.26
N LYS A 532 -15.25 -24.64 -9.64
CA LYS A 532 -14.15 -25.10 -8.78
C LYS A 532 -13.94 -24.20 -7.57
N GLU A 533 -13.99 -22.89 -7.76
CA GLU A 533 -13.85 -21.93 -6.66
C GLU A 533 -15.03 -21.94 -5.71
N GLU A 534 -16.26 -22.10 -6.22
CA GLU A 534 -17.46 -22.27 -5.40
C GLU A 534 -17.37 -23.50 -4.51
N ASN A 535 -16.87 -24.62 -5.07
CA ASN A 535 -16.59 -25.82 -4.30
C ASN A 535 -15.49 -25.63 -3.24
N ILE A 536 -14.46 -24.83 -3.54
CA ILE A 536 -13.40 -24.50 -2.57
C ILE A 536 -13.94 -23.59 -1.47
N ARG A 537 -14.76 -22.60 -1.84
CA ARG A 537 -15.42 -21.69 -0.86
C ARG A 537 -16.41 -22.44 0.03
N ALA A 538 -17.22 -23.34 -0.57
CA ALA A 538 -18.14 -24.18 0.18
C ALA A 538 -17.39 -25.06 1.20
N LYS A 539 -16.30 -25.71 0.79
CA LYS A 539 -15.45 -26.49 1.71
C LYS A 539 -14.81 -25.65 2.81
N LYS A 540 -14.34 -24.43 2.48
CA LYS A 540 -13.80 -23.51 3.49
C LYS A 540 -14.86 -23.02 4.47
N ALA A 541 -16.07 -22.71 3.97
CA ALA A 541 -17.19 -22.31 4.81
C ALA A 541 -17.62 -23.47 5.72
N GLU A 542 -17.64 -24.70 5.20
CA GLU A 542 -17.93 -25.90 5.96
C GLU A 542 -16.89 -26.16 7.06
N GLN A 543 -15.60 -26.00 6.76
CA GLN A 543 -14.53 -26.07 7.75
C GLN A 543 -14.62 -24.98 8.82
N GLN A 544 -14.94 -23.74 8.42
CA GLN A 544 -15.14 -22.64 9.36
C GLN A 544 -16.36 -22.86 10.26
N LEU A 545 -17.44 -23.43 9.70
CA LEU A 545 -18.63 -23.81 10.47
C LEU A 545 -18.31 -24.92 11.46
N GLU A 546 -17.54 -25.92 11.04
CA GLU A 546 -17.10 -27.03 11.91
C GLU A 546 -16.19 -26.53 13.04
N GLU A 547 -15.25 -25.62 12.73
CA GLU A 547 -14.43 -24.95 13.76
C GLU A 547 -15.26 -24.08 14.71
N ALA A 548 -16.25 -23.36 14.21
CA ALA A 548 -17.15 -22.55 15.03
C ALA A 548 -18.00 -23.46 15.95
N ASN A 549 -18.53 -24.55 15.42
CA ASN A 549 -19.26 -25.54 16.20
C ASN A 549 -18.39 -26.18 17.28
N LEU A 550 -17.13 -26.51 16.94
CA LEU A 550 -16.17 -27.05 17.91
C LEU A 550 -15.82 -26.04 19.02
N ARG A 551 -15.73 -24.75 18.68
CA ARG A 551 -15.53 -23.67 19.66
C ARG A 551 -16.76 -23.51 20.55
N THR A 552 -17.96 -23.58 19.99
CA THR A 552 -19.22 -23.52 20.72
C THR A 552 -19.37 -24.72 21.67
N ASP A 553 -19.03 -25.94 21.22
CA ASP A 553 -19.03 -27.13 22.05
C ASP A 553 -18.03 -27.05 23.21
N LYS A 554 -16.84 -26.50 22.95
CA LYS A 554 -15.86 -26.27 24.02
C LYS A 554 -16.33 -25.20 25.00
N ALA A 555 -16.96 -24.16 24.52
CA ALA A 555 -17.54 -23.11 25.38
C ALA A 555 -18.68 -23.65 26.24
N LEU A 556 -19.59 -24.46 25.66
CA LEU A 556 -20.66 -25.15 26.41
C LEU A 556 -20.09 -26.06 27.49
N LYS A 557 -19.09 -26.89 27.18
CA LYS A 557 -18.41 -27.73 28.18
C LYS A 557 -17.73 -26.93 29.29
N MET A 558 -17.20 -25.74 28.98
CA MET A 558 -16.66 -24.83 29.99
C MET A 558 -17.78 -24.25 30.86
N VAL A 559 -18.93 -23.92 30.29
CA VAL A 559 -20.13 -23.44 31.04
C VAL A 559 -20.63 -24.56 31.98
N ASP A 560 -20.78 -25.77 31.49
CA ASP A 560 -21.19 -26.94 32.28
C ASP A 560 -20.22 -27.18 33.47
N THR A 561 -18.94 -27.10 33.20
CA THR A 561 -17.89 -27.24 34.27
C THR A 561 -17.98 -26.11 35.29
N TYR A 562 -18.26 -24.91 34.82
CA TYR A 562 -18.42 -23.73 35.66
C TYR A 562 -19.69 -23.80 36.52
N GLU A 563 -20.83 -24.24 35.92
CA GLU A 563 -22.07 -24.46 36.64
C GLU A 563 -21.93 -25.54 37.73
N ALA A 564 -21.23 -26.63 37.39
CA ALA A 564 -20.91 -27.67 38.36
C ALA A 564 -20.04 -27.14 39.52
N GLY A 565 -19.08 -26.26 39.19
CA GLY A 565 -18.22 -25.60 40.17
C GLY A 565 -19.02 -24.68 41.11
N ILE A 566 -19.94 -23.90 40.59
CA ILE A 566 -20.84 -23.03 41.38
C ILE A 566 -21.77 -23.88 42.29
N MET A 567 -22.34 -24.96 41.74
CA MET A 567 -23.23 -25.85 42.48
C MET A 567 -22.48 -26.56 43.65
N ASN A 568 -21.24 -26.98 43.39
CA ASN A 568 -20.35 -27.51 44.44
C ASN A 568 -20.06 -26.46 45.51
N SER A 569 -19.79 -25.21 45.09
CA SER A 569 -19.53 -24.12 46.04
C SER A 569 -20.76 -23.79 46.91
N ILE A 570 -21.99 -23.79 46.34
CA ILE A 570 -23.24 -23.65 47.11
C ILE A 570 -23.41 -24.80 48.10
N THR A 571 -23.09 -26.02 47.67
CA THR A 571 -23.21 -27.21 48.50
C THR A 571 -22.18 -27.17 49.64
N ASP A 572 -20.99 -26.73 49.37
CA ASP A 572 -19.91 -26.57 50.39
C ASP A 572 -20.23 -25.44 51.39
N LEU A 573 -20.86 -24.32 50.92
CA LEU A 573 -21.32 -23.26 51.78
C LEU A 573 -22.44 -23.73 52.73
N ARG A 574 -23.37 -24.56 52.24
CA ARG A 574 -24.43 -25.18 53.07
C ARG A 574 -23.85 -26.15 54.06
N LYS A 575 -22.88 -26.97 53.63
CA LYS A 575 -22.19 -27.94 54.47
C LYS A 575 -21.35 -27.25 55.58
N ASP A 576 -20.66 -26.18 55.20
CA ASP A 576 -19.87 -25.37 56.14
C ASP A 576 -20.81 -24.64 57.16
N ALA A 577 -21.96 -24.10 56.69
CA ALA A 577 -22.95 -23.51 57.56
C ALA A 577 -23.48 -24.53 58.59
N LYS A 578 -23.73 -25.78 58.15
CA LYS A 578 -24.15 -26.89 59.01
C LYS A 578 -23.07 -27.28 60.01
N GLN A 579 -21.85 -27.43 59.50
CA GLN A 579 -20.69 -27.79 60.35
C GLN A 579 -20.34 -26.71 61.38
N LYS A 580 -20.54 -25.44 61.02
CA LYS A 580 -20.39 -24.29 61.93
C LYS A 580 -21.54 -24.22 62.96
N ALA A 581 -22.74 -24.56 62.57
CA ALA A 581 -23.84 -24.68 63.50
C ALA A 581 -23.61 -25.82 64.50
N GLU A 582 -23.16 -26.97 64.03
CA GLU A 582 -22.75 -28.10 64.85
C GLU A 582 -21.59 -27.73 65.80
N ASN A 583 -20.59 -27.02 65.29
CA ASN A 583 -19.43 -26.56 66.04
C ASN A 583 -19.78 -25.42 67.00
N ALA A 584 -20.70 -24.49 66.67
CA ALA A 584 -21.11 -23.39 67.50
C ALA A 584 -22.06 -23.86 68.62
N ALA A 585 -22.97 -24.80 68.32
CA ALA A 585 -23.75 -25.49 69.36
C ALA A 585 -22.85 -26.20 70.37
N GLY A 586 -21.75 -26.76 69.86
CA GLY A 586 -20.69 -27.33 70.72
C GLY A 586 -19.95 -26.29 71.60
N LYS A 587 -19.83 -25.04 71.14
CA LYS A 587 -19.11 -23.95 71.82
C LYS A 587 -20.00 -23.13 72.75
N CYS A 588 -21.25 -22.90 72.46
CA CYS A 588 -22.18 -22.18 73.32
C CYS A 588 -22.29 -22.77 74.72
N ALA A 589 -21.92 -24.04 74.88
CA ALA A 589 -21.88 -24.70 76.16
C ALA A 589 -20.66 -24.36 77.04
N LYS A 590 -19.62 -23.77 76.50
CA LYS A 590 -18.38 -23.55 77.25
C LYS A 590 -17.99 -22.08 77.49
N TYR A 591 -18.55 -21.12 76.79
CA TYR A 591 -18.02 -19.74 76.90
C TYR A 591 -19.12 -18.65 76.83
N LEU A 592 -19.62 -18.26 77.95
CA LEU A 592 -20.37 -17.03 78.16
C LEU A 592 -19.46 -15.78 78.15
N SER A 593 -18.18 -15.96 77.91
CA SER A 593 -17.20 -14.85 78.10
C SER A 593 -16.42 -14.40 76.83
N SER A 594 -16.82 -14.78 75.65
CA SER A 594 -16.06 -14.30 74.45
C SER A 594 -16.89 -13.58 73.39
N THR A 595 -17.66 -12.62 73.82
CA THR A 595 -18.41 -11.69 72.96
C THR A 595 -17.53 -10.80 72.07
N ILE A 596 -16.22 -10.73 72.32
CA ILE A 596 -15.29 -9.84 71.65
C ILE A 596 -14.73 -10.46 70.33
N ARG A 597 -14.69 -11.79 70.21
CA ARG A 597 -14.16 -12.42 68.96
C ARG A 597 -15.14 -12.46 67.83
N GLY A 598 -16.44 -12.35 68.07
CA GLY A 598 -17.45 -12.29 66.98
C GLY A 598 -17.42 -11.02 66.14
N ILE A 599 -16.95 -9.90 66.70
CA ILE A 599 -16.91 -8.61 66.03
C ILE A 599 -15.78 -8.57 64.98
N VAL A 600 -14.67 -9.25 65.23
CA VAL A 600 -13.54 -9.28 64.28
C VAL A 600 -13.87 -10.09 63.01
N VAL A 601 -14.66 -11.18 63.18
CA VAL A 601 -15.11 -11.99 62.03
C VAL A 601 -16.09 -11.19 61.11
N LEU A 602 -16.93 -10.37 61.73
CA LEU A 602 -17.87 -9.53 60.96
C LEU A 602 -17.15 -8.46 60.12
N LEU A 603 -16.07 -7.86 60.66
CA LEU A 603 -15.28 -6.86 59.95
C LEU A 603 -14.48 -7.45 58.76
N MET A 604 -14.05 -8.71 58.85
CA MET A 604 -13.34 -9.37 57.74
C MET A 604 -14.31 -9.75 56.58
N VAL A 605 -15.53 -10.12 56.85
CA VAL A 605 -16.54 -10.42 55.83
C VAL A 605 -16.93 -9.15 55.05
N ILE A 606 -17.00 -8.02 55.76
CA ILE A 606 -17.33 -6.72 55.12
C ILE A 606 -16.17 -6.25 54.21
N SER A 607 -14.91 -6.50 54.62
CA SER A 607 -13.76 -6.12 53.76
C SER A 607 -13.64 -6.94 52.48
N THR A 608 -13.97 -8.24 52.53
CA THR A 608 -13.99 -9.10 51.33
C THR A 608 -15.15 -8.72 50.38
N ALA A 609 -16.32 -8.37 50.90
CA ALA A 609 -17.44 -7.90 50.11
C ALA A 609 -17.16 -6.55 49.39
N LEU A 610 -16.39 -5.68 50.05
CA LEU A 610 -15.95 -4.40 49.44
C LEU A 610 -14.96 -4.59 48.30
N VAL A 611 -14.06 -5.55 48.35
CA VAL A 611 -13.10 -5.86 47.28
C VAL A 611 -13.82 -6.44 46.07
N VAL A 612 -14.82 -7.28 46.27
CA VAL A 612 -15.65 -7.83 45.18
C VAL A 612 -16.51 -6.73 44.54
N TYR A 613 -17.11 -5.84 45.32
CA TYR A 613 -17.89 -4.71 44.85
C TYR A 613 -17.07 -3.72 44.03
N TYR A 614 -15.83 -3.43 44.41
CA TYR A 614 -14.91 -2.56 43.66
C TYR A 614 -14.38 -3.21 42.36
N GLY A 615 -14.23 -4.52 42.34
CA GLY A 615 -13.82 -5.26 41.15
C GLY A 615 -14.86 -5.30 40.03
N ILE A 616 -16.13 -5.29 40.40
CA ILE A 616 -17.28 -5.35 39.46
C ILE A 616 -17.52 -3.98 38.78
N ASN A 617 -17.20 -2.87 39.45
CA ASN A 617 -17.53 -1.53 38.95
C ASN A 617 -16.53 -0.93 37.96
N ASN A 618 -15.33 -1.53 37.79
CA ASN A 618 -14.23 -0.93 37.01
C ASN A 618 -13.87 -1.64 35.70
N SER A 619 -14.60 -2.68 35.26
CA SER A 619 -14.21 -3.41 34.03
C SER A 619 -15.38 -3.80 33.16
N LYS A 620 -15.36 -3.35 31.92
CA LYS A 620 -16.28 -3.71 30.85
C LYS A 620 -15.98 -5.13 30.35
N GLY A 621 -16.85 -6.10 30.64
CA GLY A 621 -16.88 -7.34 29.91
C GLY A 621 -16.81 -8.62 30.76
N PHE A 622 -17.29 -9.70 30.19
CA PHE A 622 -17.44 -11.04 30.76
C PHE A 622 -16.14 -11.63 31.40
N VAL A 623 -14.96 -11.27 30.87
CA VAL A 623 -13.65 -11.74 31.39
C VAL A 623 -13.36 -11.18 32.77
N ALA A 624 -13.76 -9.97 33.04
CA ALA A 624 -13.55 -9.33 34.34
C ALA A 624 -14.44 -9.92 35.43
N LEU A 625 -15.66 -10.35 35.07
CA LEU A 625 -16.58 -11.05 35.99
C LEU A 625 -16.02 -12.44 36.38
N ALA A 626 -15.47 -13.18 35.41
CA ALA A 626 -14.85 -14.48 35.65
C ALA A 626 -13.62 -14.39 36.57
N VAL A 627 -12.76 -13.40 36.37
CA VAL A 627 -11.56 -13.18 37.22
C VAL A 627 -11.94 -12.73 38.63
N ALA A 628 -12.98 -11.90 38.81
CA ALA A 628 -13.46 -11.47 40.11
C ALA A 628 -14.06 -12.64 40.92
N VAL A 629 -14.77 -13.56 40.25
CA VAL A 629 -15.34 -14.76 40.88
C VAL A 629 -14.29 -15.78 41.26
N ILE A 630 -13.31 -16.02 40.37
CA ILE A 630 -12.22 -16.95 40.64
C ILE A 630 -11.31 -16.46 41.78
N SER A 631 -11.01 -15.15 41.85
CA SER A 631 -10.24 -14.57 42.97
C SER A 631 -11.03 -14.54 44.27
N GLY A 632 -12.32 -14.31 44.24
CA GLY A 632 -13.21 -14.40 45.42
C GLY A 632 -13.30 -15.81 45.98
N VAL A 633 -13.45 -16.82 45.15
CA VAL A 633 -13.51 -18.24 45.53
C VAL A 633 -12.18 -18.74 46.03
N SER A 634 -11.08 -18.37 45.42
CA SER A 634 -9.74 -18.75 45.88
C SER A 634 -9.34 -18.14 47.24
N THR A 635 -9.71 -16.91 47.49
CA THR A 635 -9.50 -16.26 48.80
C THR A 635 -10.33 -16.93 49.88
N PHE A 636 -11.55 -17.34 49.58
CA PHE A 636 -12.45 -18.01 50.51
C PHE A 636 -11.97 -19.44 50.88
N THR A 637 -11.44 -20.20 49.95
CA THR A 637 -10.95 -21.57 50.14
C THR A 637 -9.65 -21.63 50.97
N LEU A 638 -8.87 -20.58 50.94
CA LEU A 638 -7.58 -20.53 51.70
C LEU A 638 -7.78 -20.28 53.23
N TRP A 639 -8.99 -19.80 53.66
CA TRP A 639 -9.25 -19.46 55.06
C TRP A 639 -9.99 -20.54 55.87
N ILE A 640 -10.55 -21.57 55.26
CA ILE A 640 -11.34 -22.64 55.87
C ILE A 640 -10.54 -23.57 56.84
N PRO A 641 -9.20 -23.84 56.62
CA PRO A 641 -8.48 -24.79 57.48
C PRO A 641 -8.18 -24.34 58.91
N ALA A 642 -8.38 -23.06 59.24
CA ALA A 642 -7.90 -22.49 60.49
C ALA A 642 -8.82 -22.76 61.71
N PHE A 643 -9.96 -23.41 61.52
CA PHE A 643 -10.96 -23.60 62.59
C PHE A 643 -11.23 -25.07 62.94
N LYS A 644 -10.21 -25.88 63.23
CA LYS A 644 -10.38 -27.19 63.87
C LYS A 644 -10.05 -27.11 65.33
N ALA A 645 -11.01 -27.27 66.13
CA ALA A 645 -11.07 -27.94 67.42
C ALA A 645 -12.16 -27.40 68.37
N TYR A 646 -13.20 -28.16 68.58
CA TYR A 646 -13.80 -28.30 69.94
C TYR A 646 -14.90 -29.36 69.89
N SER A 647 -14.70 -30.43 70.59
CA SER A 647 -15.70 -31.46 70.84
C SER A 647 -16.02 -31.53 72.32
N LYS A 648 -17.29 -31.62 72.64
CA LYS A 648 -17.94 -32.13 73.87
C LYS A 648 -18.72 -31.11 74.66
N ILE A 649 -19.90 -30.86 74.21
CA ILE A 649 -21.10 -30.70 75.06
C ILE A 649 -22.30 -30.86 74.09
N LYS A 650 -22.48 -32.09 73.68
CA LYS A 650 -23.15 -32.37 72.42
C LYS A 650 -24.66 -32.66 72.48
N GLN A 651 -25.23 -32.99 73.60
CA GLN A 651 -26.55 -33.63 73.49
C GLN A 651 -27.75 -32.77 73.87
N TYR A 652 -27.61 -31.77 74.71
CA TYR A 652 -28.78 -30.98 75.12
C TYR A 652 -28.98 -29.63 74.44
N ILE A 653 -27.88 -29.05 74.04
CA ILE A 653 -27.88 -27.77 73.32
C ILE A 653 -28.05 -27.99 71.82
N PHE A 654 -27.62 -29.14 71.32
CA PHE A 654 -27.61 -29.49 69.89
C PHE A 654 -29.02 -29.49 69.29
N GLY A 655 -30.00 -30.09 69.95
CA GLY A 655 -31.32 -30.24 69.39
C GLY A 655 -32.11 -28.94 69.29
N TRP A 656 -31.79 -27.92 70.07
CA TRP A 656 -32.53 -26.65 70.12
C TRP A 656 -31.76 -25.46 69.60
N ILE A 657 -30.46 -25.39 69.79
CA ILE A 657 -29.56 -24.27 69.34
C ILE A 657 -29.03 -24.49 67.97
N GLU A 658 -28.72 -25.72 67.58
CA GLU A 658 -28.16 -26.07 66.26
C GLU A 658 -29.05 -25.61 65.10
N PRO A 659 -30.35 -25.88 65.10
CA PRO A 659 -31.22 -25.40 64.01
C PRO A 659 -31.26 -23.87 63.94
N GLN A 660 -31.35 -23.18 65.09
CA GLN A 660 -31.36 -21.71 65.10
C GLN A 660 -30.05 -21.07 64.69
N ILE A 661 -28.95 -21.68 65.07
CA ILE A 661 -27.62 -21.22 64.63
C ILE A 661 -27.40 -21.58 63.17
N TYR A 662 -27.91 -22.71 62.72
CA TYR A 662 -27.88 -23.09 61.31
C TYR A 662 -28.67 -22.11 60.46
N GLU A 663 -29.94 -21.83 60.80
CA GLU A 663 -30.75 -20.82 60.10
C GLU A 663 -30.12 -19.43 60.14
N LYS A 664 -29.56 -19.04 61.29
CA LYS A 664 -28.85 -17.76 61.43
C LYS A 664 -27.53 -17.70 60.64
N ASN A 665 -26.79 -18.78 60.54
CA ASN A 665 -25.60 -18.87 59.72
C ASN A 665 -25.95 -19.00 58.23
N LEU A 666 -26.99 -19.71 57.90
CA LEU A 666 -27.54 -19.81 56.57
C LEU A 666 -28.08 -18.45 56.09
N SER A 667 -28.88 -17.74 56.93
CA SER A 667 -29.41 -16.42 56.59
C SER A 667 -28.33 -15.36 56.40
N LYS A 668 -27.18 -15.47 57.12
CA LYS A 668 -26.04 -14.60 56.91
C LYS A 668 -25.32 -14.90 55.58
N ARG A 669 -25.43 -16.10 55.05
CA ARG A 669 -24.86 -16.53 53.76
C ARG A 669 -25.92 -16.63 52.67
N GLN A 670 -27.18 -16.42 53.01
CA GLN A 670 -28.29 -16.49 52.07
C GLN A 670 -28.06 -15.51 50.90
N GLY A 671 -27.59 -14.29 51.19
CA GLY A 671 -27.27 -13.29 50.17
C GLY A 671 -26.11 -13.68 49.26
N GLU A 672 -25.19 -14.54 49.72
CA GLU A 672 -24.08 -15.07 48.94
C GLU A 672 -24.54 -16.26 48.09
N ILE A 673 -25.38 -17.10 48.67
CA ILE A 673 -26.04 -18.23 47.97
C ILE A 673 -27.00 -17.69 46.91
N ASP A 674 -27.82 -16.66 47.24
CA ASP A 674 -28.73 -16.03 46.30
C ASP A 674 -27.97 -15.38 45.13
N ARG A 675 -26.86 -14.70 45.40
CA ARG A 675 -26.00 -14.17 44.35
C ARG A 675 -25.42 -15.27 43.44
N LEU A 676 -24.97 -16.37 43.99
CA LEU A 676 -24.47 -17.49 43.22
C LEU A 676 -25.58 -18.17 42.43
N GLN A 677 -26.79 -18.19 42.99
CA GLN A 677 -27.97 -18.70 42.32
C GLN A 677 -28.42 -17.77 41.17
N ASP A 678 -28.45 -16.43 41.42
CA ASP A 678 -28.68 -15.42 40.37
C ASP A 678 -27.68 -15.47 39.25
N MET A 679 -26.41 -15.77 39.56
CA MET A 679 -25.37 -16.01 38.54
C MET A 679 -25.63 -17.25 37.70
N LEU A 680 -26.10 -18.34 38.31
CA LEU A 680 -26.52 -19.55 37.61
C LEU A 680 -27.73 -19.30 36.70
N ASP A 681 -28.72 -18.59 37.20
CA ASP A 681 -29.92 -18.28 36.45
C ASP A 681 -29.67 -17.23 35.33
N SER A 682 -28.77 -16.28 35.56
CA SER A 682 -28.32 -15.32 34.55
C SER A 682 -27.54 -16.00 33.42
N ASN A 683 -26.69 -16.97 33.73
CA ASN A 683 -25.96 -17.72 32.70
C ASN A 683 -26.88 -18.60 31.86
N LYS A 684 -27.91 -19.19 32.45
CA LYS A 684 -28.95 -19.95 31.70
C LYS A 684 -29.70 -19.09 30.69
N ASN A 685 -29.93 -17.81 31.01
CA ASN A 685 -30.60 -16.87 30.10
C ASN A 685 -29.67 -16.27 29.01
N ILE A 686 -28.37 -16.42 29.10
CA ILE A 686 -27.41 -15.99 28.08
C ILE A 686 -27.13 -17.12 27.06
N VAL A 687 -27.36 -18.36 27.43
CA VAL A 687 -27.12 -19.54 26.57
C VAL A 687 -28.40 -19.93 25.76
N LEU A 688 -29.55 -19.42 26.11
CA LEU A 688 -30.81 -19.47 25.33
C LEU A 688 -30.90 -18.24 24.42
#